data_50e8b9d877de58fe844e9c25a5f084dd
#
_entry.id   50e8b9d877de58fe844e9c25a5f084dd
#
_cell.length_a   1.000
_cell.length_b   1.000
_cell.length_c   1.000
_cell.angle_alpha   90.00
_cell.angle_beta   90.00
_cell.angle_gamma   90.00
#
_symmetry.space_group_name_H-M   'P 1'
#
loop_
_entity.id
_entity.type
_entity.pdbx_description
1 polymer ?
#
loop_
_entity_poly.entity_id
_entity_poly.type
_entity_poly.pdbx_seq_one_letter_code
_entity_poly.pdbx_strand_id
1 'polypeptide(L)'
;MTRRLSFLLSTCLTAWIAQNAQGQIVWTEPAFPTQDDVVTLYYDVSQGNAALIDEEPPCPPCPFVYAHTGVITSESTSPSDWQYVHNPWPNGNNTSSANAGNTLIPLEGTIHSFDFGGLTLAEYYGVPDGVVIEQLAFVFRNANGSVVGKTADESDIFYNVSDGSFEVIFTSPLETSSIASLGEGIDIVAQATQPAELALSINGEEVASAFGPSLSYTLSLDNAGDYVLDIAASADGSTVHSSATVFVMPESAPVLTPPAGIVDGINELNDSTVVLQWTAPYKDFVFVVGDWNGWGISESSMMHAAGDGETFWLEIGGLTPGESYRYQYQILPDDIRVADAYAEVILDQWNDPWIPESTYPNLLPYPANETSGPVSVLTPGQPEFAWTDGDFERPDQENLVIYELLVRDWSEERTLTFIEDSLDYLERLGVQALELMPVNEFNGNDSWGYNPTFYFAVDKAYGTKNDLKSLVDACHERGIAVILDVVYNHADQPNPFITMYWEDWTVLPYNPWFNTSAPHSSTWFYDWNHGSSKTREFVKRNLDHWVQNYHIDGFRWDFSQGIIQQQGVDGGYSAQRIGWLKEYGDHVWNQDPSVYMILEHWCDFGEELELANYNGENGNAAGFMLWANATTNYQEASMGYNGNDLSWANYQSHSFQDRHAVAYAESHDEERLMYKNFEFGNSSGDYDASDLVTALRRQQLSMAFNVLMPGPRLIWQFEELGYDYSINTCSDGVTINEDCRIAAKPVRWDYYDEPERRHLYDVSGALARLKRDYPAFGTGATSLNIDVGMGYGKRMMFEHPAGNAVVVGNYRTSGIDMIPGFTHTGMWYDYLAGDSIDVMDLNASMPFAPGELHVYTDVPLDLPVLTEIDVDLDGQLASEGDCNDNDATIYAGAVDIANDGIDQDCDGLDATVGVAEALTGWSLFPNPTTDVLQLTHVHGIAPQDLNLISLDGRSIPIQPSKVARGTWQLSVAHLAPGIYRLCWIQDGMMLSTPVHKIAH
;
A
#
# COMPACT_ATOMS: atom_id res chain seq x y z
N MET A 1 8.70 -78.67 12.28
CA MET A 1 7.98 -78.20 11.07
C MET A 1 7.36 -76.82 11.28
N THR A 2 6.87 -76.50 12.43
CA THR A 2 6.19 -75.17 12.72
C THR A 2 7.08 -73.98 12.69
N ARG A 3 8.37 -74.04 13.00
CA ARG A 3 9.30 -72.85 12.93
C ARG A 3 9.83 -72.54 11.52
N ARG A 4 9.78 -73.47 10.57
CA ARG A 4 10.15 -73.20 9.17
C ARG A 4 9.02 -72.65 8.34
N LEU A 5 7.76 -72.89 8.70
CA LEU A 5 6.58 -72.29 8.01
C LEU A 5 6.43 -70.78 8.43
N SER A 6 6.69 -70.41 9.69
CA SER A 6 6.64 -69.03 10.14
C SER A 6 7.75 -68.14 9.51
N PHE A 7 8.92 -68.72 9.23
CA PHE A 7 10.05 -68.01 8.58
C PHE A 7 9.81 -67.81 7.08
N LEU A 8 9.15 -68.78 6.41
CA LEU A 8 8.79 -68.69 4.98
C LEU A 8 7.63 -67.72 4.76
N LEU A 9 6.61 -67.66 5.64
CA LEU A 9 5.54 -66.67 5.57
C LEU A 9 6.06 -65.25 5.87
N SER A 10 6.99 -65.11 6.83
CA SER A 10 7.62 -63.81 7.14
C SER A 10 8.48 -63.28 5.99
N THR A 11 9.29 -64.15 5.34
CA THR A 11 10.14 -63.74 4.20
C THR A 11 9.33 -63.53 2.90
N CYS A 12 8.18 -64.18 2.70
CA CYS A 12 7.28 -63.87 1.59
C CYS A 12 6.53 -62.54 1.80
N LEU A 13 6.10 -62.23 3.03
CA LEU A 13 5.44 -60.97 3.36
C LEU A 13 6.36 -59.76 3.26
N THR A 14 7.60 -59.90 3.71
CA THR A 14 8.64 -58.85 3.60
C THR A 14 9.10 -58.60 2.16
N ALA A 15 9.20 -59.70 1.34
CA ALA A 15 9.50 -59.55 -0.08
C ALA A 15 8.34 -58.92 -0.87
N TRP A 16 7.09 -59.12 -0.45
CA TRP A 16 5.90 -58.57 -1.10
C TRP A 16 5.69 -57.10 -0.71
N ILE A 17 5.94 -56.74 0.56
CA ILE A 17 5.91 -55.33 1.03
C ILE A 17 7.03 -54.50 0.34
N ALA A 18 8.23 -55.08 0.17
CA ALA A 18 9.33 -54.38 -0.49
C ALA A 18 9.15 -54.22 -2.00
N GLN A 19 8.32 -55.04 -2.62
CA GLN A 19 8.02 -55.02 -4.05
C GLN A 19 6.92 -54.01 -4.42
N ASN A 20 6.06 -53.66 -3.48
CA ASN A 20 5.00 -52.65 -3.67
C ASN A 20 5.41 -51.24 -3.21
N ALA A 21 6.60 -51.07 -2.60
CA ALA A 21 7.03 -49.84 -1.95
C ALA A 21 7.96 -48.97 -2.80
N GLN A 22 8.19 -49.23 -4.06
CA GLN A 22 9.09 -48.42 -4.87
C GLN A 22 8.42 -47.09 -5.26
N GLY A 23 8.78 -46.04 -4.59
CA GLY A 23 8.42 -44.67 -4.94
C GLY A 23 7.12 -44.13 -4.35
N GLN A 24 6.37 -44.91 -3.55
CA GLN A 24 5.11 -44.45 -2.96
C GLN A 24 5.31 -43.81 -1.60
N ILE A 25 4.72 -42.63 -1.37
CA ILE A 25 4.67 -42.03 -0.03
C ILE A 25 3.76 -42.85 0.88
N VAL A 26 2.54 -43.20 0.38
CA VAL A 26 1.56 -44.07 1.06
C VAL A 26 0.93 -45.05 0.13
N TRP A 27 0.56 -46.27 0.61
CA TRP A 27 -0.29 -47.23 -0.07
C TRP A 27 -1.11 -47.99 0.94
N THR A 28 -2.14 -48.71 0.48
CA THR A 28 -3.06 -49.43 1.35
C THR A 28 -3.20 -50.94 0.99
N GLU A 29 -3.66 -51.70 1.95
CA GLU A 29 -4.12 -53.08 1.76
C GLU A 29 -5.56 -53.19 2.32
N PRO A 30 -6.58 -53.42 1.46
CA PRO A 30 -6.51 -53.63 -0.01
C PRO A 30 -6.06 -52.37 -0.77
N ALA A 31 -5.53 -52.56 -1.99
CA ALA A 31 -5.06 -51.46 -2.85
C ALA A 31 -6.19 -50.53 -3.36
N PHE A 32 -7.41 -50.99 -3.34
CA PHE A 32 -8.64 -50.26 -3.65
C PHE A 32 -9.54 -50.26 -2.40
N PRO A 33 -9.24 -49.52 -1.38
CA PRO A 33 -10.04 -49.49 -0.18
C PRO A 33 -11.39 -48.82 -0.48
N THR A 34 -12.47 -49.45 -0.06
CA THR A 34 -13.78 -48.80 0.02
C THR A 34 -13.99 -48.27 1.45
N GLN A 35 -14.94 -47.38 1.65
CA GLN A 35 -15.27 -46.88 2.99
C GLN A 35 -15.72 -47.99 3.97
N ASP A 36 -16.17 -49.13 3.44
CA ASP A 36 -16.66 -50.28 4.21
C ASP A 36 -15.58 -51.36 4.49
N ASP A 37 -14.34 -51.08 4.03
CA ASP A 37 -13.21 -52.01 4.23
C ASP A 37 -12.45 -51.71 5.53
N VAL A 38 -11.87 -52.77 6.11
CA VAL A 38 -10.82 -52.67 7.13
C VAL A 38 -9.49 -52.57 6.41
N VAL A 39 -8.83 -51.43 6.56
CA VAL A 39 -7.68 -51.04 5.77
C VAL A 39 -6.41 -51.00 6.63
N THR A 40 -5.29 -51.42 6.02
CA THR A 40 -3.94 -51.09 6.56
C THR A 40 -3.28 -50.12 5.60
N LEU A 41 -2.90 -48.94 6.12
CA LEU A 41 -2.10 -47.95 5.40
C LEU A 41 -0.61 -48.18 5.70
N TYR A 42 0.20 -48.04 4.69
CA TYR A 42 1.67 -48.03 4.78
C TYR A 42 2.17 -46.67 4.40
N TYR A 43 3.22 -46.20 5.11
CA TYR A 43 3.91 -44.92 4.88
C TYR A 43 5.41 -45.14 4.84
N ASP A 44 6.09 -44.66 3.79
CA ASP A 44 7.53 -44.66 3.66
C ASP A 44 8.09 -43.27 4.01
N VAL A 45 8.78 -43.17 5.14
CA VAL A 45 9.35 -41.88 5.62
C VAL A 45 10.50 -41.36 4.75
N SER A 46 11.01 -42.15 3.81
CA SER A 46 12.06 -41.75 2.85
C SER A 46 11.49 -41.08 1.60
N GLN A 47 10.17 -41.09 1.43
CA GLN A 47 9.47 -40.48 0.30
C GLN A 47 8.81 -39.14 0.71
N GLY A 48 8.33 -38.41 -0.28
CA GLY A 48 7.79 -37.07 -0.06
C GLY A 48 8.91 -36.09 0.33
N ASN A 49 8.68 -35.25 1.32
CA ASN A 49 9.70 -34.31 1.84
C ASN A 49 10.77 -34.97 2.69
N ALA A 50 10.64 -36.27 2.96
CA ALA A 50 11.57 -37.10 3.76
C ALA A 50 11.95 -36.51 5.14
N ALA A 51 11.23 -35.55 5.65
CA ALA A 51 11.58 -34.81 6.88
C ALA A 51 11.61 -35.69 8.13
N LEU A 52 10.91 -36.83 8.13
CA LEU A 52 10.84 -37.72 9.29
C LEU A 52 11.88 -38.86 9.24
N ILE A 53 12.75 -38.92 8.22
CA ILE A 53 13.71 -40.02 8.05
C ILE A 53 14.77 -40.07 9.15
N ASP A 54 15.23 -38.93 9.67
CA ASP A 54 16.28 -38.79 10.66
C ASP A 54 15.76 -38.58 12.10
N GLU A 55 14.42 -38.63 12.30
CA GLU A 55 13.82 -38.44 13.61
C GLU A 55 14.07 -39.66 14.51
N GLU A 56 14.74 -39.47 15.63
CA GLU A 56 14.98 -40.53 16.62
C GLU A 56 13.73 -40.71 17.51
N PRO A 57 13.35 -41.95 17.83
CA PRO A 57 12.24 -42.20 18.75
C PRO A 57 12.54 -41.61 20.14
N PRO A 58 11.56 -40.93 20.77
CA PRO A 58 11.71 -40.31 22.08
C PRO A 58 12.09 -41.30 23.21
N CYS A 59 11.86 -42.57 22.98
CA CYS A 59 12.30 -43.70 23.86
C CYS A 59 12.25 -45.02 23.08
N PRO A 60 13.37 -45.78 22.92
CA PRO A 60 13.32 -47.08 22.29
C PRO A 60 12.60 -48.09 23.20
N PRO A 61 11.58 -48.85 22.75
CA PRO A 61 11.05 -48.99 21.37
C PRO A 61 9.79 -48.09 21.08
N CYS A 62 9.80 -46.83 21.44
CA CYS A 62 8.64 -45.95 21.21
C CYS A 62 8.52 -45.59 19.75
N PRO A 63 7.29 -45.51 19.23
CA PRO A 63 7.06 -45.04 17.86
C PRO A 63 7.38 -43.53 17.79
N PHE A 64 7.85 -43.08 16.63
CA PHE A 64 8.21 -41.68 16.39
C PHE A 64 7.37 -41.01 15.30
N VAL A 65 6.56 -41.78 14.56
CA VAL A 65 5.67 -41.27 13.52
C VAL A 65 4.23 -41.39 13.97
N TYR A 66 3.47 -40.33 13.79
CA TYR A 66 2.07 -40.20 14.16
C TYR A 66 1.28 -39.61 12.97
N ALA A 67 0.08 -40.11 12.70
CA ALA A 67 -0.80 -39.54 11.69
C ALA A 67 -1.70 -38.46 12.29
N HIS A 68 -1.74 -37.30 11.64
CA HIS A 68 -2.87 -36.40 11.66
C HIS A 68 -3.68 -36.68 10.41
N THR A 69 -4.95 -37.08 10.55
CA THR A 69 -5.71 -37.63 9.43
C THR A 69 -7.18 -37.19 9.47
N GLY A 70 -7.75 -36.98 8.31
CA GLY A 70 -9.17 -36.73 8.05
C GLY A 70 -9.58 -37.34 6.73
N VAL A 71 -10.73 -36.97 6.22
CA VAL A 71 -11.25 -37.44 4.93
C VAL A 71 -11.78 -36.28 4.10
N ILE A 72 -11.67 -36.42 2.79
CA ILE A 72 -12.43 -35.65 1.81
C ILE A 72 -13.66 -36.49 1.49
N THR A 73 -14.83 -35.87 1.55
CA THR A 73 -16.12 -36.55 1.32
C THR A 73 -16.90 -35.86 0.23
N SER A 74 -17.98 -36.47 -0.23
CA SER A 74 -18.93 -35.86 -1.17
C SER A 74 -19.53 -34.50 -0.69
N GLU A 75 -19.30 -34.11 0.54
CA GLU A 75 -19.75 -32.83 1.13
C GLU A 75 -18.60 -31.81 1.26
N SER A 76 -17.35 -32.19 1.00
CA SER A 76 -16.20 -31.30 1.05
C SER A 76 -16.23 -30.31 -0.12
N THR A 77 -15.89 -29.03 0.18
CA THR A 77 -15.96 -27.93 -0.78
C THR A 77 -14.60 -27.65 -1.47
N SER A 78 -13.52 -28.18 -0.91
CA SER A 78 -12.15 -28.08 -1.45
C SER A 78 -11.27 -29.21 -0.91
N PRO A 79 -10.09 -29.47 -1.49
CA PRO A 79 -9.12 -30.43 -0.96
C PRO A 79 -8.62 -30.09 0.45
N SER A 80 -8.69 -28.84 0.87
CA SER A 80 -8.35 -28.41 2.23
C SER A 80 -9.50 -28.51 3.22
N ASP A 81 -10.71 -28.84 2.76
CA ASP A 81 -11.90 -28.99 3.60
C ASP A 81 -12.00 -30.42 4.16
N TRP A 82 -11.01 -30.78 4.99
CA TRP A 82 -10.97 -32.07 5.63
C TRP A 82 -12.14 -32.25 6.60
N GLN A 83 -12.91 -33.30 6.41
CA GLN A 83 -14.02 -33.69 7.27
C GLN A 83 -13.56 -34.76 8.26
N TYR A 84 -14.27 -34.91 9.36
CA TYR A 84 -14.08 -35.95 10.36
C TYR A 84 -12.63 -36.15 10.82
N VAL A 85 -11.92 -35.03 11.01
CA VAL A 85 -10.48 -35.02 11.35
C VAL A 85 -10.23 -35.72 12.70
N HIS A 86 -9.33 -36.70 12.70
CA HIS A 86 -8.89 -37.40 13.90
C HIS A 86 -7.64 -36.75 14.51
N ASN A 87 -7.76 -36.52 15.83
CA ASN A 87 -6.77 -35.95 16.73
C ASN A 87 -6.37 -34.49 16.45
N PRO A 88 -6.55 -33.63 17.43
CA PRO A 88 -6.09 -32.26 17.34
C PRO A 88 -4.54 -32.23 17.21
N TRP A 89 -4.04 -31.18 16.60
CA TRP A 89 -2.60 -30.96 16.53
C TRP A 89 -1.96 -30.89 17.93
N PRO A 90 -0.80 -31.53 18.18
CA PRO A 90 -0.18 -31.52 19.50
C PRO A 90 0.24 -30.10 19.92
N ASN A 91 -0.08 -29.75 21.14
CA ASN A 91 0.44 -28.57 21.82
C ASN A 91 0.96 -28.98 23.21
N GLY A 92 1.73 -28.15 23.89
CA GLY A 92 2.40 -28.49 25.13
C GLY A 92 1.50 -29.09 26.23
N ASN A 93 0.16 -28.95 26.12
CA ASN A 93 -0.82 -29.41 27.07
C ASN A 93 -1.55 -30.71 26.65
N ASN A 94 -1.56 -31.06 25.35
CA ASN A 94 -2.35 -32.20 24.85
C ASN A 94 -1.52 -33.26 24.10
N THR A 95 -0.17 -33.19 24.09
CA THR A 95 0.70 -34.07 23.29
C THR A 95 0.37 -35.56 23.49
N SER A 96 0.13 -36.01 24.72
CA SER A 96 -0.20 -37.41 24.97
C SER A 96 -1.55 -37.83 24.38
N SER A 97 -2.56 -36.97 24.40
CA SER A 97 -3.86 -37.26 23.81
C SER A 97 -3.88 -37.14 22.29
N ALA A 98 -3.11 -36.20 21.76
CA ALA A 98 -2.94 -36.03 20.31
C ALA A 98 -2.19 -37.22 19.66
N ASN A 99 -1.37 -37.93 20.41
CA ASN A 99 -0.63 -39.10 19.92
C ASN A 99 -1.38 -40.43 20.14
N ALA A 100 -2.42 -40.44 20.98
CA ALA A 100 -3.14 -41.65 21.33
C ALA A 100 -4.03 -42.15 20.17
N GLY A 101 -3.79 -43.37 19.70
CA GLY A 101 -4.56 -43.99 18.62
C GLY A 101 -4.10 -43.67 17.18
N ASN A 102 -3.13 -42.77 17.00
CA ASN A 102 -2.61 -42.34 15.70
C ASN A 102 -1.13 -42.68 15.48
N THR A 103 -0.66 -43.64 16.18
CA THR A 103 0.74 -44.07 16.14
C THR A 103 0.96 -45.05 14.99
N LEU A 104 1.92 -44.80 14.13
CA LEU A 104 2.36 -45.75 13.12
C LEU A 104 3.34 -46.77 13.72
N ILE A 105 3.25 -48.00 13.26
CA ILE A 105 4.10 -49.12 13.68
C ILE A 105 5.26 -49.25 12.69
N PRO A 106 6.50 -49.05 13.10
CA PRO A 106 7.64 -49.26 12.23
C PRO A 106 7.77 -50.74 11.82
N LEU A 107 7.98 -50.95 10.54
CA LEU A 107 8.24 -52.25 9.94
C LEU A 107 9.72 -52.41 9.61
N GLU A 108 10.09 -52.96 8.44
CA GLU A 108 11.46 -53.10 7.99
C GLU A 108 11.88 -51.89 7.14
N GLY A 109 13.07 -51.35 7.36
CA GLY A 109 13.58 -50.19 6.64
C GLY A 109 12.87 -48.86 7.07
N THR A 110 12.46 -48.09 6.10
CA THR A 110 11.81 -46.76 6.27
C THR A 110 10.27 -46.83 6.33
N ILE A 111 9.70 -48.05 6.24
CA ILE A 111 8.26 -48.25 6.11
C ILE A 111 7.58 -48.33 7.49
N HIS A 112 6.46 -47.69 7.61
CA HIS A 112 5.57 -47.70 8.80
C HIS A 112 4.17 -48.13 8.39
N SER A 113 3.41 -48.76 9.29
CA SER A 113 2.01 -49.16 9.06
C SER A 113 1.04 -48.51 10.06
N PHE A 114 -0.18 -48.32 9.59
CA PHE A 114 -1.30 -47.79 10.37
C PHE A 114 -2.58 -48.59 10.05
N ASP A 115 -3.27 -49.11 11.04
CA ASP A 115 -4.37 -50.09 10.85
C ASP A 115 -5.76 -49.56 11.20
N PHE A 116 -5.96 -48.26 11.35
CA PHE A 116 -7.24 -47.63 11.69
C PHE A 116 -7.99 -48.28 12.86
N GLY A 117 -7.28 -48.96 13.76
CA GLY A 117 -7.87 -49.62 14.93
C GLY A 117 -8.63 -50.91 14.61
N GLY A 118 -8.47 -51.46 13.40
CA GLY A 118 -9.21 -52.66 12.90
C GLY A 118 -10.68 -52.38 12.62
N LEU A 119 -11.06 -51.11 12.44
CA LEU A 119 -12.40 -50.65 12.03
C LEU A 119 -12.44 -50.45 10.51
N THR A 120 -13.64 -50.39 9.94
CA THR A 120 -13.79 -49.88 8.56
C THR A 120 -13.45 -48.39 8.50
N LEU A 121 -13.14 -47.85 7.32
CA LEU A 121 -12.84 -46.41 7.19
C LEU A 121 -14.02 -45.56 7.67
N ALA A 122 -15.26 -45.91 7.26
CA ALA A 122 -16.44 -45.19 7.71
C ALA A 122 -16.64 -45.23 9.23
N GLU A 123 -16.38 -46.39 9.87
CA GLU A 123 -16.45 -46.55 11.33
C GLU A 123 -15.33 -45.79 12.04
N TYR A 124 -14.11 -45.81 11.51
CA TYR A 124 -12.96 -45.13 12.12
C TYR A 124 -13.15 -43.63 12.12
N TYR A 125 -13.52 -43.03 11.00
CA TYR A 125 -13.74 -41.60 10.89
C TYR A 125 -15.12 -41.17 11.46
N GLY A 126 -16.04 -42.10 11.66
CA GLY A 126 -17.39 -41.81 12.16
C GLY A 126 -18.27 -41.11 11.14
N VAL A 127 -18.07 -41.43 9.86
CA VAL A 127 -18.81 -40.84 8.74
C VAL A 127 -20.26 -41.37 8.74
N PRO A 128 -21.29 -40.48 8.67
CA PRO A 128 -22.69 -40.92 8.66
C PRO A 128 -23.11 -41.70 7.41
N ASP A 129 -24.11 -42.53 7.54
CA ASP A 129 -24.74 -43.21 6.41
C ASP A 129 -25.18 -42.19 5.32
N GLY A 130 -24.75 -42.42 4.08
CA GLY A 130 -25.09 -41.60 2.92
C GLY A 130 -24.06 -40.53 2.56
N VAL A 131 -23.04 -40.31 3.36
CA VAL A 131 -21.86 -39.49 3.02
C VAL A 131 -20.79 -40.44 2.47
N VAL A 132 -20.21 -40.09 1.33
CA VAL A 132 -19.21 -40.94 0.65
C VAL A 132 -17.82 -40.37 0.97
N ILE A 133 -16.90 -41.25 1.41
CA ILE A 133 -15.48 -40.90 1.52
C ILE A 133 -14.85 -41.03 0.14
N GLU A 134 -14.30 -39.92 -0.36
CA GLU A 134 -13.64 -39.87 -1.67
C GLU A 134 -12.12 -40.05 -1.54
N GLN A 135 -11.52 -39.41 -0.49
CA GLN A 135 -10.09 -39.55 -0.20
C GLN A 135 -9.81 -39.62 1.28
N LEU A 136 -8.75 -40.33 1.63
CA LEU A 136 -8.08 -40.19 2.94
C LEU A 136 -7.07 -39.06 2.86
N ALA A 137 -6.95 -38.23 3.89
CA ALA A 137 -6.05 -37.12 3.98
C ALA A 137 -5.11 -37.26 5.18
N PHE A 138 -3.80 -37.00 4.98
CA PHE A 138 -2.76 -37.18 6.00
C PHE A 138 -1.75 -36.04 6.04
N VAL A 139 -1.31 -35.71 7.26
CA VAL A 139 -0.01 -35.11 7.57
C VAL A 139 0.64 -36.03 8.61
N PHE A 140 1.76 -36.60 8.29
CA PHE A 140 2.54 -37.38 9.25
C PHE A 140 3.41 -36.42 10.06
N ARG A 141 3.75 -36.80 11.29
CA ARG A 141 4.49 -35.93 12.18
C ARG A 141 5.23 -36.65 13.27
N ASN A 142 6.22 -35.98 13.87
CA ASN A 142 6.85 -36.44 15.10
C ASN A 142 5.92 -36.20 16.33
N ALA A 143 6.37 -36.61 17.52
CA ALA A 143 5.54 -36.61 18.72
C ALA A 143 5.00 -35.24 19.15
N ASN A 144 5.73 -34.16 18.90
CA ASN A 144 5.34 -32.79 19.27
C ASN A 144 4.85 -31.94 18.08
N GLY A 145 4.83 -32.48 16.86
CA GLY A 145 4.39 -31.78 15.67
C GLY A 145 5.38 -30.74 15.11
N SER A 146 6.63 -30.75 15.58
CA SER A 146 7.66 -29.82 15.10
C SER A 146 8.30 -30.22 13.78
N VAL A 147 8.18 -31.49 13.39
CA VAL A 147 8.64 -32.06 12.13
C VAL A 147 7.48 -32.80 11.50
N VAL A 148 7.19 -32.54 10.24
CA VAL A 148 6.06 -33.08 9.50
C VAL A 148 6.53 -33.78 8.23
N GLY A 149 5.94 -34.94 7.95
CA GLY A 149 6.06 -35.67 6.69
C GLY A 149 4.89 -35.35 5.80
N LYS A 150 5.18 -34.80 4.65
CA LYS A 150 4.27 -34.36 3.60
C LYS A 150 4.75 -34.84 2.23
N THR A 151 4.11 -34.41 1.16
CA THR A 151 4.60 -34.58 -0.21
C THR A 151 5.93 -33.80 -0.39
N ALA A 152 6.63 -34.01 -1.48
CA ALA A 152 7.90 -33.32 -1.75
C ALA A 152 7.73 -31.79 -1.90
N ASP A 153 6.54 -31.35 -2.31
CA ASP A 153 6.14 -29.94 -2.43
C ASP A 153 5.47 -29.37 -1.18
N GLU A 154 5.60 -30.06 -0.04
CA GLU A 154 5.06 -29.67 1.26
C GLU A 154 3.51 -29.69 1.35
N SER A 155 2.81 -30.24 0.35
CA SER A 155 1.36 -30.43 0.38
C SER A 155 0.96 -31.59 1.28
N ASP A 156 -0.33 -31.67 1.64
CA ASP A 156 -0.90 -32.76 2.40
C ASP A 156 -0.97 -34.04 1.53
N ILE A 157 -0.89 -35.19 2.16
CA ILE A 157 -0.89 -36.49 1.46
C ILE A 157 -2.31 -37.02 1.36
N PHE A 158 -2.77 -37.31 0.13
CA PHE A 158 -4.09 -37.85 -0.13
C PHE A 158 -4.01 -39.29 -0.70
N TYR A 159 -5.02 -40.12 -0.41
CA TYR A 159 -5.17 -41.45 -0.97
C TYR A 159 -6.64 -41.70 -1.34
N ASN A 160 -6.89 -42.07 -2.59
CA ASN A 160 -8.25 -42.28 -3.11
C ASN A 160 -8.94 -43.45 -2.45
N VAL A 161 -10.25 -43.32 -2.16
CA VAL A 161 -11.13 -44.35 -1.66
C VAL A 161 -12.05 -44.75 -2.79
N SER A 162 -12.05 -46.05 -3.14
CA SER A 162 -12.87 -46.60 -4.25
C SER A 162 -14.35 -46.60 -3.89
N ASP A 163 -15.20 -46.33 -4.87
CA ASP A 163 -16.66 -46.45 -4.77
C ASP A 163 -17.13 -47.92 -4.95
N GLY A 164 -16.20 -48.88 -5.13
CA GLY A 164 -16.44 -50.30 -5.39
C GLY A 164 -16.74 -50.60 -6.84
N SER A 165 -16.61 -49.64 -7.76
CA SER A 165 -16.76 -49.89 -9.19
C SER A 165 -15.62 -50.75 -9.74
N PHE A 166 -15.83 -51.29 -10.97
CA PHE A 166 -14.77 -52.02 -11.66
C PHE A 166 -13.77 -51.05 -12.23
N GLU A 167 -12.54 -51.07 -11.68
CA GLU A 167 -11.44 -50.13 -12.00
C GLU A 167 -10.13 -50.90 -12.22
N VAL A 168 -9.17 -50.25 -12.90
CA VAL A 168 -7.79 -50.67 -13.01
C VAL A 168 -6.88 -49.46 -12.81
N ILE A 169 -5.80 -49.62 -12.04
CA ILE A 169 -4.81 -48.56 -11.83
C ILE A 169 -3.40 -49.14 -12.00
N PHE A 170 -2.46 -48.23 -12.32
CA PHE A 170 -1.04 -48.55 -12.13
C PHE A 170 -0.69 -48.38 -10.64
N THR A 171 0.05 -49.34 -10.10
CA THR A 171 0.66 -49.27 -8.77
C THR A 171 2.17 -49.07 -8.89
N SER A 172 2.71 -49.13 -10.12
CA SER A 172 4.04 -48.75 -10.56
C SER A 172 4.03 -48.48 -12.06
N PRO A 173 4.43 -47.31 -12.59
CA PRO A 173 4.56 -46.05 -11.84
C PRO A 173 3.23 -45.63 -11.23
N LEU A 174 3.26 -44.93 -10.10
CA LEU A 174 2.04 -44.50 -9.43
C LEU A 174 1.50 -43.19 -10.02
N GLU A 175 2.43 -42.30 -10.39
CA GLU A 175 2.08 -41.02 -10.99
C GLU A 175 1.63 -41.20 -12.45
N THR A 176 0.66 -40.42 -12.86
CA THR A 176 0.19 -40.37 -14.26
C THR A 176 1.25 -39.79 -15.20
N SER A 177 2.27 -39.11 -14.67
CA SER A 177 3.44 -38.63 -15.39
C SER A 177 4.68 -38.78 -14.51
N SER A 178 5.72 -39.42 -15.02
CA SER A 178 7.00 -39.62 -14.30
C SER A 178 8.18 -39.46 -15.23
N ILE A 179 9.38 -39.19 -14.64
CA ILE A 179 10.64 -39.04 -15.37
C ILE A 179 11.53 -40.23 -15.08
N ALA A 180 12.22 -40.72 -16.10
CA ALA A 180 13.19 -41.79 -15.99
C ALA A 180 14.47 -41.47 -16.79
N SER A 181 15.58 -42.12 -16.45
CA SER A 181 16.84 -41.99 -17.16
C SER A 181 16.98 -42.98 -18.30
N LEU A 182 17.69 -42.58 -19.35
CA LEU A 182 17.97 -43.47 -20.48
C LEU A 182 18.77 -44.71 -20.01
N GLY A 183 18.31 -45.87 -20.43
CA GLY A 183 18.94 -47.18 -20.09
C GLY A 183 18.49 -47.71 -18.73
N GLU A 184 17.61 -47.04 -18.03
CA GLU A 184 17.00 -47.51 -16.79
C GLU A 184 15.95 -48.60 -17.12
N GLY A 185 15.69 -49.51 -16.19
CA GLY A 185 14.58 -50.50 -16.28
C GLY A 185 13.54 -50.16 -15.24
N ILE A 186 12.32 -49.98 -15.65
CA ILE A 186 11.20 -49.72 -14.72
C ILE A 186 10.26 -50.92 -14.64
N ASP A 187 9.80 -51.25 -13.45
CA ASP A 187 8.80 -52.27 -13.22
C ASP A 187 7.41 -51.64 -13.30
N ILE A 188 6.63 -52.03 -14.29
CA ILE A 188 5.24 -51.63 -14.46
C ILE A 188 4.39 -52.66 -13.75
N VAL A 189 3.57 -52.21 -12.81
CA VAL A 189 2.60 -53.06 -12.10
C VAL A 189 1.23 -52.40 -12.17
N ALA A 190 0.25 -53.16 -12.69
CA ALA A 190 -1.14 -52.73 -12.70
C ALA A 190 -2.01 -53.70 -11.88
N GLN A 191 -3.00 -53.16 -11.20
CA GLN A 191 -3.98 -53.92 -10.42
C GLN A 191 -5.41 -53.52 -10.79
N ALA A 192 -6.30 -54.51 -10.76
CA ALA A 192 -7.75 -54.33 -10.98
C ALA A 192 -8.52 -54.70 -9.71
N THR A 193 -9.65 -54.07 -9.48
CA THR A 193 -10.54 -54.30 -8.32
C THR A 193 -11.09 -55.75 -8.28
N GLN A 194 -11.07 -56.48 -9.40
CA GLN A 194 -11.46 -57.88 -9.49
C GLN A 194 -10.61 -58.60 -10.55
N PRO A 195 -10.56 -59.98 -10.55
CA PRO A 195 -9.88 -60.69 -11.59
C PRO A 195 -10.45 -60.36 -12.98
N ALA A 196 -9.58 -59.94 -13.90
CA ALA A 196 -9.91 -59.43 -15.22
C ALA A 196 -8.88 -59.94 -16.26
N GLU A 197 -9.25 -59.89 -17.56
CA GLU A 197 -8.25 -59.94 -18.64
C GLU A 197 -7.55 -58.57 -18.69
N LEU A 198 -6.27 -58.52 -18.30
CA LEU A 198 -5.42 -57.36 -18.31
C LEU A 198 -4.55 -57.38 -19.58
N ALA A 199 -4.50 -56.25 -20.31
CA ALA A 199 -3.65 -56.04 -21.46
C ALA A 199 -2.91 -54.70 -21.33
N LEU A 200 -1.58 -54.76 -21.25
CA LEU A 200 -0.70 -53.61 -21.20
C LEU A 200 -0.23 -53.24 -22.60
N SER A 201 -0.47 -52.00 -23.02
CA SER A 201 0.08 -51.42 -24.25
C SER A 201 1.10 -50.32 -23.91
N ILE A 202 2.13 -50.23 -24.72
CA ILE A 202 3.14 -49.13 -24.66
C ILE A 202 3.17 -48.47 -26.02
N ASN A 203 2.94 -47.17 -26.07
CA ASN A 203 2.81 -46.38 -27.31
C ASN A 203 1.80 -47.02 -28.31
N GLY A 204 0.73 -47.64 -27.80
CA GLY A 204 -0.32 -48.28 -28.57
C GLY A 204 -0.02 -49.72 -29.03
N GLU A 205 1.15 -50.31 -28.71
CA GLU A 205 1.47 -51.70 -28.99
C GLU A 205 1.30 -52.56 -27.74
N GLU A 206 0.52 -53.65 -27.80
CA GLU A 206 0.37 -54.57 -26.67
C GLU A 206 1.70 -55.32 -26.41
N VAL A 207 2.24 -55.18 -25.19
CA VAL A 207 3.52 -55.76 -24.77
C VAL A 207 3.37 -56.90 -23.76
N ALA A 208 2.26 -56.94 -23.03
CA ALA A 208 1.96 -57.99 -22.07
C ALA A 208 0.47 -58.14 -21.84
N SER A 209 0.01 -59.41 -21.57
CA SER A 209 -1.36 -59.67 -21.12
C SER A 209 -1.41 -60.81 -20.10
N ALA A 210 -2.37 -60.76 -19.18
CA ALA A 210 -2.57 -61.77 -18.14
C ALA A 210 -4.04 -61.80 -17.68
N PHE A 211 -4.51 -62.98 -17.22
CA PHE A 211 -5.78 -63.07 -16.51
C PHE A 211 -5.50 -63.13 -14.99
N GLY A 212 -6.03 -62.19 -14.24
CA GLY A 212 -5.85 -62.11 -12.80
C GLY A 212 -6.20 -60.69 -12.25
N PRO A 213 -5.97 -60.45 -10.95
CA PRO A 213 -6.16 -59.16 -10.37
C PRO A 213 -4.98 -58.20 -10.60
N SER A 214 -3.86 -58.67 -11.14
CA SER A 214 -2.67 -57.84 -11.39
C SER A 214 -1.86 -58.31 -12.59
N LEU A 215 -1.11 -57.36 -13.19
CA LEU A 215 -0.15 -57.61 -14.24
C LEU A 215 1.15 -56.93 -13.90
N SER A 216 2.30 -57.58 -14.09
CA SER A 216 3.64 -56.98 -13.92
C SER A 216 4.44 -57.15 -15.21
N TYR A 217 5.17 -56.10 -15.58
CA TYR A 217 6.05 -56.05 -16.76
C TYR A 217 7.28 -55.20 -16.49
N THR A 218 8.48 -55.66 -16.84
CA THR A 218 9.68 -54.80 -16.75
C THR A 218 9.96 -54.18 -18.12
N LEU A 219 9.94 -52.85 -18.18
CA LEU A 219 10.21 -52.07 -19.38
C LEU A 219 11.67 -51.60 -19.37
N SER A 220 12.38 -51.83 -20.49
CA SER A 220 13.73 -51.21 -20.72
C SER A 220 13.54 -49.90 -21.46
N LEU A 221 14.11 -48.87 -20.94
CA LEU A 221 14.04 -47.50 -21.49
C LEU A 221 15.26 -47.20 -22.38
N ASP A 222 15.22 -47.81 -23.61
CA ASP A 222 16.37 -47.79 -24.53
C ASP A 222 16.44 -46.53 -25.41
N ASN A 223 15.37 -45.69 -25.43
CA ASN A 223 15.28 -44.47 -26.24
C ASN A 223 14.75 -43.32 -25.37
N ALA A 224 15.20 -42.10 -25.64
CA ALA A 224 14.59 -40.93 -25.07
C ALA A 224 13.20 -40.66 -25.72
N GLY A 225 12.29 -40.01 -24.97
CA GLY A 225 10.94 -39.63 -25.39
C GLY A 225 9.86 -40.25 -24.54
N ASP A 226 8.60 -40.06 -24.93
CA ASP A 226 7.43 -40.49 -24.18
C ASP A 226 7.12 -41.97 -24.35
N TYR A 227 6.97 -42.67 -23.25
CA TYR A 227 6.41 -44.00 -23.16
C TYR A 227 5.00 -43.91 -22.57
N VAL A 228 4.00 -43.89 -23.44
CA VAL A 228 2.60 -43.90 -23.01
C VAL A 228 2.18 -45.33 -22.66
N LEU A 229 1.93 -45.58 -21.39
CA LEU A 229 1.48 -46.83 -20.82
C LEU A 229 -0.05 -46.81 -20.79
N ASP A 230 -0.72 -47.79 -21.36
CA ASP A 230 -2.16 -47.99 -21.24
C ASP A 230 -2.43 -49.42 -20.76
N ILE A 231 -3.18 -49.55 -19.67
CA ILE A 231 -3.65 -50.84 -19.17
C ILE A 231 -5.17 -50.92 -19.35
N ALA A 232 -5.60 -51.93 -20.11
CA ALA A 232 -6.98 -52.27 -20.26
C ALA A 232 -7.33 -53.46 -19.37
N ALA A 233 -8.39 -53.40 -18.59
CA ALA A 233 -8.93 -54.52 -17.82
C ALA A 233 -10.33 -54.82 -18.29
N SER A 234 -10.57 -56.14 -18.66
CA SER A 234 -11.86 -56.61 -19.16
C SER A 234 -12.42 -57.71 -18.26
N ALA A 235 -13.61 -57.51 -17.72
CA ALA A 235 -14.35 -58.49 -16.93
C ALA A 235 -15.86 -58.30 -17.11
N ASP A 236 -16.61 -59.37 -17.15
CA ASP A 236 -18.08 -59.41 -17.24
C ASP A 236 -18.69 -58.55 -18.37
N GLY A 237 -17.94 -58.40 -19.47
CA GLY A 237 -18.37 -57.65 -20.65
C GLY A 237 -18.14 -56.13 -20.55
N SER A 238 -17.51 -55.63 -19.49
CA SER A 238 -17.04 -54.25 -19.32
C SER A 238 -15.53 -54.18 -19.48
N THR A 239 -15.04 -53.11 -20.06
CA THR A 239 -13.60 -52.80 -20.15
C THR A 239 -13.34 -51.43 -19.56
N VAL A 240 -12.37 -51.33 -18.66
CA VAL A 240 -11.87 -50.08 -18.04
C VAL A 240 -10.40 -49.91 -18.38
N HIS A 241 -9.96 -48.66 -18.42
CA HIS A 241 -8.60 -48.30 -18.78
C HIS A 241 -7.98 -47.41 -17.71
N SER A 242 -6.65 -47.49 -17.60
CA SER A 242 -5.83 -46.51 -16.91
C SER A 242 -4.59 -46.23 -17.75
N SER A 243 -4.12 -45.00 -17.77
CA SER A 243 -2.96 -44.61 -18.54
C SER A 243 -1.97 -43.83 -17.68
N ALA A 244 -0.67 -44.00 -18.00
CA ALA A 244 0.42 -43.23 -17.39
C ALA A 244 1.46 -42.92 -18.49
N THR A 245 2.22 -41.86 -18.32
CA THR A 245 3.31 -41.50 -19.22
C THR A 245 4.63 -41.51 -18.45
N VAL A 246 5.63 -42.19 -18.98
CA VAL A 246 7.00 -42.13 -18.50
C VAL A 246 7.82 -41.39 -19.55
N PHE A 247 8.29 -40.21 -19.18
CA PHE A 247 9.16 -39.46 -20.05
C PHE A 247 10.64 -39.83 -19.77
N VAL A 248 11.33 -40.33 -20.81
CA VAL A 248 12.74 -40.67 -20.72
C VAL A 248 13.57 -39.51 -21.21
N MET A 249 14.33 -38.93 -20.28
CA MET A 249 15.16 -37.75 -20.55
C MET A 249 16.24 -38.06 -21.60
N PRO A 250 16.46 -37.17 -22.60
CA PRO A 250 17.63 -37.22 -23.47
C PRO A 250 18.91 -36.84 -22.69
N GLU A 251 20.09 -37.09 -23.26
CA GLU A 251 21.38 -36.67 -22.65
C GLU A 251 21.51 -35.15 -22.51
N SER A 252 20.79 -34.38 -23.31
CA SER A 252 20.74 -32.91 -23.26
C SER A 252 19.48 -32.38 -23.95
N ALA A 253 19.03 -31.19 -23.58
CA ALA A 253 17.91 -30.53 -24.26
C ALA A 253 18.20 -30.37 -25.78
N PRO A 254 17.21 -30.61 -26.66
CA PRO A 254 17.39 -30.43 -28.12
C PRO A 254 17.75 -28.98 -28.43
N VAL A 255 18.80 -28.76 -29.21
CA VAL A 255 19.22 -27.43 -29.61
C VAL A 255 18.48 -26.97 -30.86
N LEU A 256 17.73 -25.88 -30.75
CA LEU A 256 17.01 -25.27 -31.87
C LEU A 256 17.07 -23.75 -31.75
N THR A 257 17.30 -23.05 -32.88
CA THR A 257 17.34 -21.59 -32.89
C THR A 257 15.94 -21.04 -32.69
N PRO A 258 15.69 -20.12 -31.72
CA PRO A 258 14.38 -19.50 -31.53
C PRO A 258 13.99 -18.64 -32.75
N PRO A 259 12.69 -18.39 -32.97
CA PRO A 259 12.22 -17.43 -33.95
C PRO A 259 12.85 -16.05 -33.73
N ALA A 260 13.07 -15.29 -34.79
CA ALA A 260 13.70 -13.97 -34.69
C ALA A 260 12.77 -12.97 -33.94
N GLY A 261 13.36 -12.18 -33.03
CA GLY A 261 12.63 -11.15 -32.28
C GLY A 261 11.96 -11.63 -30.98
N ILE A 262 12.12 -12.93 -30.64
CA ILE A 262 11.62 -13.48 -29.38
C ILE A 262 12.50 -13.01 -28.22
N VAL A 263 11.86 -12.71 -27.11
CA VAL A 263 12.48 -12.28 -25.85
C VAL A 263 11.97 -13.14 -24.67
N ASP A 264 12.61 -13.12 -23.54
CA ASP A 264 12.16 -13.86 -22.35
C ASP A 264 10.71 -13.55 -22.00
N GLY A 265 9.98 -14.56 -21.49
CA GLY A 265 8.56 -14.50 -21.17
C GLY A 265 7.66 -14.83 -22.37
N ILE A 266 6.47 -14.25 -22.40
CA ILE A 266 5.39 -14.55 -23.37
C ILE A 266 5.60 -13.74 -24.65
N ASN A 267 5.64 -14.44 -25.80
CA ASN A 267 5.69 -13.82 -27.14
C ASN A 267 4.55 -14.35 -27.99
N GLU A 268 3.56 -13.53 -28.30
CA GLU A 268 2.44 -13.90 -29.17
C GLU A 268 2.86 -13.88 -30.65
N LEU A 269 2.80 -15.01 -31.32
CA LEU A 269 2.99 -15.08 -32.79
C LEU A 269 1.68 -14.79 -33.52
N ASN A 270 0.58 -15.15 -32.93
CA ASN A 270 -0.79 -14.87 -33.36
C ASN A 270 -1.77 -15.23 -32.21
N ASP A 271 -3.06 -14.96 -32.41
CA ASP A 271 -4.12 -15.13 -31.41
C ASP A 271 -4.24 -16.55 -30.80
N SER A 272 -3.57 -17.57 -31.34
CA SER A 272 -3.68 -18.96 -30.89
C SER A 272 -2.32 -19.65 -30.74
N THR A 273 -1.21 -18.92 -30.89
CA THR A 273 0.15 -19.47 -30.82
C THR A 273 1.06 -18.51 -30.09
N VAL A 274 1.72 -18.99 -29.04
CA VAL A 274 2.69 -18.24 -28.25
C VAL A 274 4.04 -18.93 -28.28
N VAL A 275 5.12 -18.19 -28.11
CA VAL A 275 6.44 -18.71 -27.77
C VAL A 275 6.78 -18.24 -26.36
N LEU A 276 7.05 -19.20 -25.49
CA LEU A 276 7.62 -18.94 -24.18
C LEU A 276 9.14 -19.06 -24.28
N GLN A 277 9.87 -18.07 -23.81
CA GLN A 277 11.32 -18.09 -23.69
C GLN A 277 11.72 -17.83 -22.25
N TRP A 278 12.72 -18.57 -21.77
CA TRP A 278 13.20 -18.47 -20.41
C TRP A 278 14.72 -18.56 -20.33
N THR A 279 15.35 -17.58 -19.71
CA THR A 279 16.79 -17.62 -19.44
C THR A 279 17.07 -18.30 -18.08
N ALA A 280 17.76 -19.43 -18.09
CA ALA A 280 18.08 -20.24 -16.93
C ALA A 280 19.55 -20.74 -16.99
N PRO A 281 20.54 -19.88 -16.74
CA PRO A 281 21.96 -20.27 -16.74
C PRO A 281 22.25 -21.41 -15.75
N TYR A 282 23.12 -22.33 -16.13
CA TYR A 282 23.54 -23.50 -15.31
C TYR A 282 22.42 -24.52 -15.07
N LYS A 283 21.31 -24.47 -15.84
CA LYS A 283 20.25 -25.47 -15.80
C LYS A 283 20.35 -26.34 -17.06
N ASP A 284 20.06 -27.64 -16.90
CA ASP A 284 20.21 -28.62 -17.98
C ASP A 284 18.92 -28.72 -18.83
N PHE A 285 17.75 -28.63 -18.18
CA PHE A 285 16.45 -28.77 -18.82
C PHE A 285 15.42 -27.83 -18.20
N VAL A 286 14.54 -27.30 -19.06
CA VAL A 286 13.36 -26.55 -18.66
C VAL A 286 12.16 -27.13 -19.39
N PHE A 287 11.07 -27.34 -18.68
CA PHE A 287 9.77 -27.77 -19.22
C PHE A 287 8.73 -26.68 -18.97
N VAL A 288 7.71 -26.63 -19.82
CA VAL A 288 6.52 -25.82 -19.59
C VAL A 288 5.38 -26.73 -19.22
N VAL A 289 4.88 -26.60 -18.00
CA VAL A 289 3.72 -27.35 -17.51
C VAL A 289 2.54 -26.42 -17.27
N GLY A 290 1.33 -26.84 -17.66
CA GLY A 290 0.16 -25.98 -17.54
C GLY A 290 -1.14 -26.62 -18.02
N ASP A 291 -2.19 -25.82 -18.12
CA ASP A 291 -3.55 -26.27 -18.43
C ASP A 291 -3.66 -27.05 -19.76
N TRP A 292 -2.89 -26.66 -20.77
CA TRP A 292 -2.93 -27.30 -22.11
C TRP A 292 -2.30 -28.70 -22.17
N ASN A 293 -1.46 -29.07 -21.18
CA ASN A 293 -0.80 -30.37 -21.15
C ASN A 293 -1.07 -31.19 -19.87
N GLY A 294 -2.08 -30.75 -19.08
CA GLY A 294 -2.44 -31.42 -17.83
C GLY A 294 -1.35 -31.42 -16.79
N TRP A 295 -0.50 -30.36 -16.78
CA TRP A 295 0.61 -30.15 -15.83
C TRP A 295 1.68 -31.26 -15.83
N GLY A 296 1.67 -32.07 -16.90
CA GLY A 296 2.56 -33.23 -17.08
C GLY A 296 3.85 -32.88 -17.81
N ILE A 297 4.92 -33.55 -17.43
CA ILE A 297 6.20 -33.54 -18.14
C ILE A 297 6.17 -34.56 -19.27
N SER A 298 6.53 -34.14 -20.50
CA SER A 298 6.57 -34.96 -21.71
C SER A 298 7.60 -34.37 -22.70
N GLU A 299 7.86 -35.10 -23.80
CA GLU A 299 8.66 -34.56 -24.90
C GLU A 299 8.09 -33.24 -25.44
N SER A 300 6.78 -33.08 -25.49
CA SER A 300 6.10 -31.88 -26.00
C SER A 300 6.14 -30.69 -25.05
N SER A 301 6.40 -30.89 -23.77
CA SER A 301 6.53 -29.84 -22.77
C SER A 301 8.00 -29.41 -22.57
N MET A 302 8.97 -30.15 -23.10
CA MET A 302 10.39 -29.85 -22.99
C MET A 302 10.78 -28.67 -23.88
N MET A 303 11.40 -27.65 -23.30
CA MET A 303 11.91 -26.51 -24.07
C MET A 303 13.18 -26.85 -24.83
N HIS A 304 13.33 -26.25 -26.00
CA HIS A 304 14.55 -26.32 -26.80
C HIS A 304 15.59 -25.35 -26.24
N ALA A 305 16.85 -25.80 -26.13
CA ALA A 305 17.97 -24.91 -25.85
C ALA A 305 18.29 -24.04 -27.07
N ALA A 306 18.52 -22.74 -26.90
CA ALA A 306 18.84 -21.81 -27.99
C ALA A 306 20.27 -21.97 -28.55
N GLY A 307 21.13 -22.72 -27.85
CA GLY A 307 22.51 -23.00 -28.22
C GLY A 307 23.54 -22.04 -27.63
N ASP A 308 23.12 -21.09 -26.83
CA ASP A 308 23.94 -20.19 -26.02
C ASP A 308 24.36 -20.79 -24.66
N GLY A 309 23.68 -21.89 -24.27
CA GLY A 309 23.87 -22.59 -22.99
C GLY A 309 23.10 -21.99 -21.81
N GLU A 310 22.19 -21.04 -22.04
CA GLU A 310 21.48 -20.32 -20.99
C GLU A 310 19.98 -20.14 -21.30
N THR A 311 19.61 -20.07 -22.58
CA THR A 311 18.24 -19.73 -23.02
C THR A 311 17.50 -20.98 -23.50
N PHE A 312 16.27 -21.13 -23.06
CA PHE A 312 15.33 -22.16 -23.43
C PHE A 312 14.06 -21.54 -24.02
N TRP A 313 13.41 -22.23 -24.98
CA TRP A 313 12.20 -21.73 -25.61
C TRP A 313 11.29 -22.87 -26.10
N LEU A 314 9.98 -22.59 -26.13
CA LEU A 314 8.98 -23.53 -26.62
C LEU A 314 7.84 -22.79 -27.33
N GLU A 315 7.42 -23.27 -28.53
CA GLU A 315 6.22 -22.81 -29.21
C GLU A 315 5.02 -23.64 -28.76
N ILE A 316 3.97 -22.95 -28.33
CA ILE A 316 2.71 -23.54 -27.87
C ILE A 316 1.61 -23.07 -28.81
N GLY A 317 1.03 -24.00 -29.60
CA GLY A 317 -0.02 -23.71 -30.55
C GLY A 317 -1.35 -24.35 -30.18
N GLY A 318 -2.41 -23.93 -30.86
CA GLY A 318 -3.75 -24.48 -30.66
C GLY A 318 -4.49 -23.91 -29.46
N LEU A 319 -4.02 -22.81 -28.90
CA LEU A 319 -4.69 -22.08 -27.84
C LEU A 319 -5.94 -21.40 -28.37
N THR A 320 -6.93 -21.18 -27.51
CA THR A 320 -8.17 -20.46 -27.85
C THR A 320 -7.98 -18.97 -27.60
N PRO A 321 -8.21 -18.11 -28.61
CA PRO A 321 -8.09 -16.67 -28.41
C PRO A 321 -9.00 -16.14 -27.29
N GLY A 322 -8.44 -15.36 -26.37
CA GLY A 322 -9.16 -14.78 -25.24
C GLY A 322 -9.42 -15.72 -24.06
N GLU A 323 -9.03 -17.00 -24.16
CA GLU A 323 -9.04 -17.93 -23.04
C GLU A 323 -7.74 -17.82 -22.25
N SER A 324 -7.83 -17.83 -20.92
CA SER A 324 -6.67 -17.73 -20.03
C SER A 324 -6.17 -19.11 -19.62
N TYR A 325 -4.86 -19.28 -19.68
CA TYR A 325 -4.17 -20.53 -19.37
C TYR A 325 -3.16 -20.33 -18.27
N ARG A 326 -3.14 -21.24 -17.28
CA ARG A 326 -2.21 -21.25 -16.15
C ARG A 326 -0.99 -22.10 -16.49
N TYR A 327 0.20 -21.67 -16.10
CA TYR A 327 1.44 -22.43 -16.37
C TYR A 327 2.57 -22.07 -15.41
N GLN A 328 3.58 -22.94 -15.41
CA GLN A 328 4.87 -22.76 -14.73
C GLN A 328 6.00 -23.34 -15.57
N TYR A 329 7.23 -22.95 -15.21
CA TYR A 329 8.44 -23.64 -15.68
C TYR A 329 8.88 -24.69 -14.65
N GLN A 330 9.06 -25.93 -15.09
CA GLN A 330 9.69 -27.00 -14.32
C GLN A 330 11.14 -27.12 -14.73
N ILE A 331 12.06 -26.97 -13.78
CA ILE A 331 13.51 -26.88 -14.03
C ILE A 331 14.22 -28.10 -13.44
N LEU A 332 15.01 -28.79 -14.26
CA LEU A 332 15.77 -29.95 -13.85
C LEU A 332 17.28 -29.71 -14.01
N PRO A 333 18.14 -30.35 -13.20
CA PRO A 333 17.83 -31.47 -12.29
C PRO A 333 17.32 -31.05 -10.90
N ASP A 334 17.22 -29.76 -10.59
CA ASP A 334 16.90 -29.27 -9.25
C ASP A 334 15.44 -29.53 -8.83
N ASP A 335 14.60 -30.00 -9.76
CA ASP A 335 13.17 -30.29 -9.57
C ASP A 335 12.39 -29.09 -8.98
N ILE A 336 12.62 -27.89 -9.54
CA ILE A 336 12.04 -26.65 -9.08
C ILE A 336 10.96 -26.19 -10.06
N ARG A 337 9.80 -25.77 -9.53
CA ARG A 337 8.75 -25.05 -10.29
C ARG A 337 8.81 -23.56 -10.00
N VAL A 338 8.76 -22.75 -11.06
CA VAL A 338 8.73 -21.29 -10.95
C VAL A 338 7.71 -20.70 -11.92
N ALA A 339 7.09 -19.60 -11.51
CA ALA A 339 6.28 -18.78 -12.41
C ALA A 339 7.19 -17.98 -13.35
N ASP A 340 6.62 -17.48 -14.43
CA ASP A 340 7.30 -16.60 -15.38
C ASP A 340 7.47 -15.19 -14.77
N ALA A 341 8.71 -14.72 -14.66
CA ALA A 341 9.04 -13.40 -14.11
C ALA A 341 8.49 -12.23 -14.95
N TYR A 342 8.08 -12.51 -16.19
CA TYR A 342 7.58 -11.51 -17.16
C TYR A 342 6.07 -11.57 -17.34
N ALA A 343 5.37 -12.45 -16.62
CA ALA A 343 3.90 -12.54 -16.69
C ALA A 343 3.23 -11.36 -16.01
N GLU A 344 2.13 -10.88 -16.59
CA GLU A 344 1.33 -9.77 -16.08
C GLU A 344 0.27 -10.18 -15.06
N VAL A 345 0.04 -11.49 -14.87
CA VAL A 345 -0.89 -12.04 -13.87
C VAL A 345 -0.26 -13.28 -13.25
N ILE A 346 -0.20 -13.26 -11.93
CA ILE A 346 0.37 -14.34 -11.11
C ILE A 346 -0.69 -14.81 -10.12
N LEU A 347 -0.95 -16.10 -10.07
CA LEU A 347 -1.85 -16.68 -9.08
C LEU A 347 -1.07 -17.16 -7.85
N ASP A 348 -1.66 -16.95 -6.68
CA ASP A 348 -1.12 -17.38 -5.39
C ASP A 348 -2.15 -18.22 -4.63
N GLN A 349 -1.72 -19.39 -4.12
CA GLN A 349 -2.58 -20.33 -3.43
C GLN A 349 -3.18 -19.78 -2.13
N TRP A 350 -2.43 -18.91 -1.43
CA TRP A 350 -2.75 -18.49 -0.06
C TRP A 350 -3.43 -17.14 0.01
N ASN A 351 -3.12 -16.25 -0.94
CA ASN A 351 -3.53 -14.85 -0.94
C ASN A 351 -4.75 -14.60 -1.85
N ASP A 352 -4.83 -15.23 -3.03
CA ASP A 352 -5.92 -15.05 -3.99
C ASP A 352 -7.32 -15.33 -3.42
N PRO A 353 -7.52 -16.38 -2.57
CA PRO A 353 -8.84 -16.65 -1.99
C PRO A 353 -9.44 -15.52 -1.14
N TRP A 354 -8.61 -14.56 -0.74
CA TRP A 354 -9.02 -13.41 0.08
C TRP A 354 -9.26 -12.14 -0.73
N ILE A 355 -9.01 -12.17 -2.06
CA ILE A 355 -9.28 -11.05 -2.95
C ILE A 355 -10.75 -11.08 -3.35
N PRO A 356 -11.53 -10.00 -3.10
CA PRO A 356 -12.94 -9.95 -3.46
C PRO A 356 -13.15 -9.95 -4.98
N GLU A 357 -14.21 -10.58 -5.44
CA GLU A 357 -14.67 -10.53 -6.84
C GLU A 357 -14.92 -9.08 -7.35
N SER A 358 -15.22 -8.16 -6.44
CA SER A 358 -15.34 -6.74 -6.77
C SER A 358 -14.01 -6.06 -7.06
N THR A 359 -12.92 -6.55 -6.48
CA THR A 359 -11.57 -6.03 -6.71
C THR A 359 -10.95 -6.65 -7.96
N TYR A 360 -11.03 -7.97 -8.09
CA TYR A 360 -10.51 -8.67 -9.27
C TYR A 360 -11.58 -9.60 -9.86
N PRO A 361 -12.40 -9.11 -10.80
CA PRO A 361 -13.46 -9.92 -11.41
C PRO A 361 -12.92 -11.09 -12.22
N ASN A 362 -13.52 -12.27 -12.03
CA ASN A 362 -13.18 -13.50 -12.75
C ASN A 362 -11.69 -13.93 -12.57
N LEU A 363 -11.09 -13.69 -11.41
CA LEU A 363 -9.78 -14.25 -11.11
C LEU A 363 -9.82 -15.78 -11.25
N LEU A 364 -8.88 -16.34 -12.02
CA LEU A 364 -8.83 -17.78 -12.18
C LEU A 364 -8.52 -18.46 -10.84
N PRO A 365 -9.17 -19.58 -10.53
CA PRO A 365 -8.84 -20.34 -9.33
C PRO A 365 -7.42 -20.90 -9.44
N TYR A 366 -6.68 -20.86 -8.34
CA TYR A 366 -5.38 -21.50 -8.25
C TYR A 366 -5.48 -23.02 -8.48
N PRO A 367 -4.61 -23.66 -9.28
CA PRO A 367 -4.68 -25.09 -9.62
C PRO A 367 -4.06 -25.97 -8.50
N ALA A 368 -4.63 -25.94 -7.30
CA ALA A 368 -4.07 -26.55 -6.09
C ALA A 368 -3.85 -28.07 -6.14
N ASN A 369 -4.52 -28.77 -7.07
CA ASN A 369 -4.36 -30.21 -7.25
C ASN A 369 -3.24 -30.58 -8.23
N GLU A 370 -2.69 -29.58 -8.95
CA GLU A 370 -1.75 -29.80 -10.05
C GLU A 370 -0.35 -29.30 -9.70
N THR A 371 -0.27 -28.27 -8.82
CA THR A 371 1.00 -27.62 -8.54
C THR A 371 1.01 -26.87 -7.21
N SER A 372 2.19 -26.36 -6.83
CA SER A 372 2.43 -25.45 -5.72
C SER A 372 3.25 -24.24 -6.17
N GLY A 373 3.32 -23.21 -5.31
CA GLY A 373 4.03 -21.95 -5.59
C GLY A 373 3.28 -21.05 -6.57
N PRO A 374 3.84 -19.88 -6.93
CA PRO A 374 3.20 -18.95 -7.85
C PRO A 374 2.98 -19.55 -9.24
N VAL A 375 1.85 -19.20 -9.86
CA VAL A 375 1.43 -19.71 -11.19
C VAL A 375 1.20 -18.54 -12.13
N SER A 376 1.83 -18.55 -13.28
CA SER A 376 1.64 -17.55 -14.33
C SER A 376 0.37 -17.79 -15.12
N VAL A 377 -0.24 -16.70 -15.60
CA VAL A 377 -1.38 -16.75 -16.51
C VAL A 377 -1.01 -16.08 -17.83
N LEU A 378 -1.34 -16.75 -18.94
CA LEU A 378 -1.29 -16.18 -20.28
C LEU A 378 -2.67 -16.18 -20.93
N THR A 379 -2.99 -15.14 -21.71
CA THR A 379 -4.26 -15.02 -22.43
C THR A 379 -3.97 -14.60 -23.87
N PRO A 380 -3.83 -15.53 -24.82
CA PRO A 380 -3.48 -15.20 -26.19
C PRO A 380 -4.63 -14.48 -26.90
N GLY A 381 -4.30 -13.54 -27.78
CA GLY A 381 -5.28 -12.77 -28.55
C GLY A 381 -6.16 -11.87 -27.68
N GLN A 382 -5.67 -11.43 -26.54
CA GLN A 382 -6.38 -10.46 -25.70
C GLN A 382 -6.44 -9.11 -26.45
N PRO A 383 -7.61 -8.44 -26.51
CA PRO A 383 -7.70 -7.11 -27.08
C PRO A 383 -6.75 -6.12 -26.39
N GLU A 384 -6.06 -5.31 -27.19
CA GLU A 384 -5.28 -4.19 -26.66
C GLU A 384 -6.20 -3.20 -25.93
N PHE A 385 -5.68 -2.55 -24.90
CA PHE A 385 -6.39 -1.49 -24.20
C PHE A 385 -6.59 -0.29 -25.13
N ALA A 386 -7.79 0.27 -25.15
CA ALA A 386 -8.13 1.37 -26.07
C ALA A 386 -7.82 2.73 -25.40
N TRP A 387 -6.60 3.19 -25.51
CA TRP A 387 -6.14 4.47 -24.99
C TRP A 387 -6.86 5.67 -25.62
N THR A 388 -7.14 6.72 -24.83
CA THR A 388 -7.74 7.98 -25.30
C THR A 388 -6.79 9.18 -25.11
N ASP A 389 -5.64 8.98 -24.54
CA ASP A 389 -4.64 9.94 -24.07
C ASP A 389 -3.74 10.58 -25.16
N GLY A 390 -4.05 10.40 -26.43
CA GLY A 390 -3.18 10.81 -27.56
C GLY A 390 -2.86 12.32 -27.64
N ASP A 391 -3.57 13.18 -26.94
CA ASP A 391 -3.34 14.63 -26.86
C ASP A 391 -2.68 15.05 -25.52
N PHE A 392 -2.33 14.11 -24.62
CA PHE A 392 -1.71 14.39 -23.35
C PHE A 392 -0.25 14.86 -23.52
N GLU A 393 0.08 15.95 -22.84
CA GLU A 393 1.45 16.45 -22.72
C GLU A 393 1.85 16.48 -21.25
N ARG A 394 2.98 15.86 -20.90
CA ARG A 394 3.50 15.85 -19.52
C ARG A 394 3.76 17.25 -18.99
N PRO A 395 3.33 17.60 -17.79
CA PRO A 395 3.66 18.86 -17.13
C PRO A 395 5.18 19.09 -16.98
N ASP A 396 5.59 20.35 -16.89
CA ASP A 396 7.00 20.73 -16.69
C ASP A 396 7.51 20.20 -15.35
N GLN A 397 8.50 19.29 -15.39
CA GLN A 397 9.08 18.67 -14.21
C GLN A 397 9.63 19.66 -13.19
N GLU A 398 10.15 20.82 -13.63
CA GLU A 398 10.74 21.82 -12.73
C GLU A 398 9.68 22.60 -11.91
N ASN A 399 8.39 22.36 -12.16
CA ASN A 399 7.30 23.06 -11.48
C ASN A 399 6.15 22.14 -11.01
N LEU A 400 6.38 20.84 -10.92
CA LEU A 400 5.35 19.85 -10.57
C LEU A 400 4.80 20.06 -9.15
N VAL A 401 3.52 19.76 -9.00
CA VAL A 401 2.87 19.42 -7.74
C VAL A 401 2.53 17.93 -7.83
N ILE A 402 3.27 17.13 -7.08
CA ILE A 402 3.17 15.67 -7.04
C ILE A 402 2.31 15.29 -5.84
N TYR A 403 1.39 14.36 -6.01
CA TYR A 403 0.59 13.79 -4.94
C TYR A 403 0.96 12.32 -4.77
N GLU A 404 1.61 11.99 -3.66
CA GLU A 404 2.01 10.64 -3.30
C GLU A 404 0.85 9.91 -2.63
N LEU A 405 0.54 8.69 -3.10
CA LEU A 405 -0.64 7.95 -2.69
C LEU A 405 -0.35 6.45 -2.52
N LEU A 406 -0.83 5.88 -1.42
CA LEU A 406 -0.88 4.44 -1.19
C LEU A 406 -2.29 3.91 -1.50
N VAL A 407 -2.44 3.06 -2.51
CA VAL A 407 -3.73 2.48 -2.93
C VAL A 407 -4.49 1.86 -1.75
N ARG A 408 -3.78 1.10 -0.91
CA ARG A 408 -4.33 0.43 0.28
C ARG A 408 -5.01 1.37 1.27
N ASP A 409 -4.44 2.55 1.51
CA ASP A 409 -4.87 3.48 2.56
C ASP A 409 -5.66 4.68 1.99
N TRP A 410 -5.98 4.66 0.67
CA TRP A 410 -6.79 5.70 0.03
C TRP A 410 -8.29 5.51 0.24
N SER A 411 -8.75 4.27 0.26
CA SER A 411 -10.15 3.93 0.49
C SER A 411 -10.30 2.62 1.26
N GLU A 412 -11.50 2.39 1.81
CA GLU A 412 -11.85 1.10 2.41
C GLU A 412 -11.92 -0.04 1.36
N GLU A 413 -12.21 0.30 0.10
CA GLU A 413 -12.21 -0.62 -1.04
C GLU A 413 -10.81 -1.04 -1.46
N ARG A 414 -9.79 -0.22 -1.22
CA ARG A 414 -8.37 -0.45 -1.51
C ARG A 414 -8.09 -0.74 -2.99
N THR A 415 -8.77 -0.05 -3.90
CA THR A 415 -8.73 -0.36 -5.33
C THR A 415 -8.28 0.81 -6.20
N LEU A 416 -7.65 0.50 -7.34
CA LEU A 416 -7.29 1.45 -8.39
C LEU A 416 -8.54 2.15 -8.95
N THR A 417 -9.67 1.45 -9.07
CA THR A 417 -10.94 2.01 -9.54
C THR A 417 -11.48 3.09 -8.62
N PHE A 418 -11.30 2.99 -7.30
CA PHE A 418 -11.70 4.06 -6.39
C PHE A 418 -10.83 5.32 -6.57
N ILE A 419 -9.54 5.15 -6.89
CA ILE A 419 -8.68 6.30 -7.22
C ILE A 419 -9.20 6.97 -8.48
N GLU A 420 -9.54 6.22 -9.53
CA GLU A 420 -10.12 6.74 -10.76
C GLU A 420 -11.42 7.53 -10.48
N ASP A 421 -12.32 6.96 -9.68
CA ASP A 421 -13.58 7.63 -9.28
C ASP A 421 -13.35 8.91 -8.46
N SER A 422 -12.20 9.03 -7.79
CA SER A 422 -11.84 10.19 -6.95
C SER A 422 -10.96 11.24 -7.65
N LEU A 423 -10.62 11.09 -8.93
CA LEU A 423 -9.73 11.99 -9.66
C LEU A 423 -10.21 13.44 -9.70
N ASP A 424 -11.50 13.70 -9.66
CA ASP A 424 -12.05 15.06 -9.57
C ASP A 424 -11.60 15.79 -8.30
N TYR A 425 -11.30 15.05 -7.22
CA TYR A 425 -10.74 15.62 -6.00
C TYR A 425 -9.29 16.08 -6.23
N LEU A 426 -8.45 15.26 -6.86
CA LEU A 426 -7.06 15.58 -7.16
C LEU A 426 -6.94 16.70 -8.21
N GLU A 427 -7.80 16.71 -9.23
CA GLU A 427 -7.86 17.77 -10.22
C GLU A 427 -8.21 19.11 -9.59
N ARG A 428 -9.22 19.17 -8.72
CA ARG A 428 -9.58 20.40 -7.98
C ARG A 428 -8.48 20.84 -7.03
N LEU A 429 -7.75 19.92 -6.41
CA LEU A 429 -6.56 20.22 -5.61
C LEU A 429 -5.42 20.82 -6.46
N GLY A 430 -5.45 20.62 -7.79
CA GLY A 430 -4.44 21.16 -8.71
C GLY A 430 -3.20 20.29 -8.84
N VAL A 431 -3.32 19.02 -8.51
CA VAL A 431 -2.28 17.99 -8.70
C VAL A 431 -1.89 17.91 -10.18
N GLN A 432 -0.60 17.83 -10.46
CA GLN A 432 -0.05 17.72 -11.82
C GLN A 432 0.57 16.33 -12.07
N ALA A 433 0.93 15.61 -11.03
CA ALA A 433 1.41 14.24 -11.13
C ALA A 433 0.92 13.42 -9.93
N LEU A 434 0.38 12.24 -10.18
CA LEU A 434 0.02 11.24 -9.20
C LEU A 434 1.18 10.25 -9.07
N GLU A 435 1.82 10.19 -7.90
CA GLU A 435 2.84 9.20 -7.57
C GLU A 435 2.21 8.06 -6.80
N LEU A 436 2.12 6.90 -7.42
CA LEU A 436 1.61 5.67 -6.80
C LEU A 436 2.75 4.95 -6.08
N MET A 437 2.60 4.72 -4.78
CA MET A 437 3.47 3.76 -4.07
C MET A 437 3.42 2.41 -4.78
N PRO A 438 4.42 1.50 -4.58
CA PRO A 438 4.61 0.36 -5.45
C PRO A 438 3.35 -0.47 -5.69
N VAL A 439 2.97 -0.63 -6.96
CA VAL A 439 1.78 -1.38 -7.41
C VAL A 439 2.13 -2.76 -7.98
N ASN A 440 3.41 -3.12 -8.02
CA ASN A 440 3.84 -4.44 -8.47
C ASN A 440 3.32 -5.53 -7.56
N GLU A 441 3.07 -6.73 -8.10
CA GLU A 441 2.70 -7.90 -7.32
C GLU A 441 3.71 -8.13 -6.18
N PHE A 442 3.25 -8.04 -4.95
CA PHE A 442 4.04 -8.20 -3.73
C PHE A 442 3.62 -9.45 -2.94
N ASN A 443 4.40 -9.82 -1.94
CA ASN A 443 4.09 -10.97 -1.10
C ASN A 443 2.99 -10.61 -0.08
N GLY A 444 1.82 -11.24 -0.19
CA GLY A 444 0.62 -10.98 0.63
C GLY A 444 -0.38 -10.04 -0.06
N ASN A 445 -1.48 -9.67 0.65
CA ASN A 445 -2.51 -8.73 0.17
C ASN A 445 -2.55 -7.41 0.96
N ASP A 446 -1.63 -7.22 1.89
CA ASP A 446 -1.57 -6.04 2.76
C ASP A 446 -0.12 -5.60 2.94
N SER A 447 0.31 -4.64 2.12
CA SER A 447 1.68 -4.12 2.11
C SER A 447 1.71 -2.65 1.70
N TRP A 448 2.85 -2.00 1.94
CA TRP A 448 3.22 -0.75 1.27
C TRP A 448 3.72 -0.96 -0.16
N GLY A 449 3.98 -2.24 -0.56
CA GLY A 449 4.49 -2.61 -1.87
C GLY A 449 6.02 -2.75 -1.96
N TYR A 450 6.77 -2.42 -0.89
CA TYR A 450 8.24 -2.53 -0.88
C TYR A 450 8.78 -3.95 -0.66
N ASN A 451 7.96 -4.95 -0.90
CA ASN A 451 8.33 -6.37 -0.93
C ASN A 451 7.88 -7.03 -2.26
N PRO A 452 8.29 -6.46 -3.42
CA PRO A 452 7.83 -6.95 -4.72
C PRO A 452 8.38 -8.34 -5.02
N THR A 453 7.54 -9.14 -5.67
CA THR A 453 7.87 -10.50 -6.11
C THR A 453 7.88 -10.62 -7.63
N PHE A 454 6.90 -10.02 -8.33
CA PHE A 454 6.79 -10.03 -9.79
C PHE A 454 6.63 -8.62 -10.34
N TYR A 455 7.61 -8.18 -11.08
CA TYR A 455 7.77 -6.78 -11.51
C TYR A 455 6.91 -6.37 -12.71
N PHE A 456 6.39 -7.35 -13.48
CA PHE A 456 5.56 -7.12 -14.67
C PHE A 456 4.06 -7.22 -14.38
N ALA A 457 3.70 -7.67 -13.21
CA ALA A 457 2.32 -7.82 -12.77
C ALA A 457 1.89 -6.68 -11.84
N VAL A 458 0.65 -6.22 -12.02
CA VAL A 458 -0.06 -5.36 -11.07
C VAL A 458 -0.58 -6.22 -9.94
N ASP A 459 -0.45 -5.77 -8.70
CA ASP A 459 -0.95 -6.52 -7.54
C ASP A 459 -2.47 -6.67 -7.59
N LYS A 460 -2.92 -7.92 -7.50
CA LYS A 460 -4.33 -8.30 -7.61
C LYS A 460 -5.22 -7.74 -6.49
N ALA A 461 -4.63 -7.45 -5.33
CA ALA A 461 -5.35 -6.83 -4.23
C ALA A 461 -5.75 -5.38 -4.53
N TYR A 462 -5.15 -4.76 -5.54
CA TYR A 462 -5.46 -3.40 -5.98
C TYR A 462 -6.38 -3.36 -7.21
N GLY A 463 -6.47 -4.45 -7.97
CA GLY A 463 -7.30 -4.55 -9.17
C GLY A 463 -6.63 -5.27 -10.33
N THR A 464 -7.20 -5.14 -11.51
CA THR A 464 -6.69 -5.74 -12.73
C THR A 464 -5.65 -4.83 -13.41
N LYS A 465 -4.86 -5.40 -14.32
CA LYS A 465 -3.97 -4.60 -15.18
C LYS A 465 -4.71 -3.53 -16.00
N ASN A 466 -5.98 -3.79 -16.35
CA ASN A 466 -6.78 -2.82 -17.09
C ASN A 466 -7.32 -1.71 -16.20
N ASP A 467 -7.52 -1.95 -14.90
CA ASP A 467 -7.89 -0.89 -13.96
C ASP A 467 -6.75 0.12 -13.80
N LEU A 468 -5.49 -0.33 -13.76
CA LEU A 468 -4.35 0.59 -13.77
C LEU A 468 -4.27 1.38 -15.10
N LYS A 469 -4.48 0.72 -16.24
CA LYS A 469 -4.50 1.41 -17.54
C LYS A 469 -5.64 2.44 -17.63
N SER A 470 -6.82 2.10 -17.11
CA SER A 470 -7.97 3.03 -17.06
C SER A 470 -7.66 4.23 -16.16
N LEU A 471 -7.06 4.00 -14.99
CA LEU A 471 -6.63 5.08 -14.11
C LEU A 471 -5.63 6.02 -14.80
N VAL A 472 -4.62 5.48 -15.50
CA VAL A 472 -3.63 6.29 -16.23
C VAL A 472 -4.30 7.11 -17.33
N ASP A 473 -5.15 6.49 -18.14
CA ASP A 473 -5.90 7.16 -19.21
C ASP A 473 -6.78 8.29 -18.67
N ALA A 474 -7.48 8.04 -17.55
CA ALA A 474 -8.32 9.03 -16.88
C ALA A 474 -7.52 10.17 -16.21
N CYS A 475 -6.30 9.90 -15.73
CA CYS A 475 -5.36 10.93 -15.26
C CYS A 475 -4.91 11.81 -16.43
N HIS A 476 -4.53 11.22 -17.56
CA HIS A 476 -4.08 11.93 -18.76
C HIS A 476 -5.19 12.81 -19.35
N GLU A 477 -6.45 12.36 -19.35
CA GLU A 477 -7.59 13.19 -19.74
C GLU A 477 -7.72 14.49 -18.91
N ARG A 478 -7.24 14.48 -17.67
CA ARG A 478 -7.24 15.62 -16.74
C ARG A 478 -5.92 16.41 -16.72
N GLY A 479 -4.94 15.99 -17.54
CA GLY A 479 -3.62 16.61 -17.56
C GLY A 479 -2.74 16.25 -16.34
N ILE A 480 -3.01 15.13 -15.70
CA ILE A 480 -2.27 14.58 -14.55
C ILE A 480 -1.36 13.47 -15.06
N ALA A 481 -0.06 13.61 -14.86
CA ALA A 481 0.91 12.55 -15.12
C ALA A 481 0.86 11.45 -14.05
N VAL A 482 1.28 10.22 -14.40
CA VAL A 482 1.35 9.12 -13.43
C VAL A 482 2.80 8.67 -13.25
N ILE A 483 3.25 8.64 -12.00
CA ILE A 483 4.58 8.21 -11.58
C ILE A 483 4.43 6.91 -10.79
N LEU A 484 5.24 5.89 -11.09
CA LEU A 484 5.32 4.67 -10.29
C LEU A 484 6.52 4.73 -9.36
N ASP A 485 6.30 4.40 -8.11
CA ASP A 485 7.37 4.05 -7.19
C ASP A 485 7.86 2.63 -7.48
N VAL A 486 9.15 2.49 -7.77
CA VAL A 486 9.76 1.24 -8.23
C VAL A 486 10.90 0.79 -7.33
N VAL A 487 10.89 -0.50 -6.99
CA VAL A 487 11.81 -1.11 -6.03
C VAL A 487 12.83 -1.98 -6.76
N TYR A 488 13.92 -1.40 -7.25
CA TYR A 488 14.98 -2.17 -7.95
C TYR A 488 16.22 -2.43 -7.08
N ASN A 489 16.19 -2.07 -5.81
CA ASN A 489 17.25 -2.41 -4.88
C ASN A 489 17.17 -3.87 -4.42
N HIS A 490 15.97 -4.37 -4.15
CA HIS A 490 15.72 -5.72 -3.63
C HIS A 490 14.43 -6.31 -4.18
N ALA A 491 14.25 -7.63 -3.98
CA ALA A 491 12.99 -8.35 -4.21
C ALA A 491 12.72 -9.30 -3.05
N ASP A 492 11.45 -9.66 -2.84
CA ASP A 492 11.05 -10.68 -1.87
C ASP A 492 10.82 -12.04 -2.55
N GLN A 493 10.77 -13.11 -1.76
CA GLN A 493 10.27 -14.39 -2.25
C GLN A 493 8.73 -14.37 -2.38
N PRO A 494 8.20 -15.11 -3.35
CA PRO A 494 8.82 -16.13 -4.19
C PRO A 494 9.25 -15.65 -5.60
N ASN A 495 10.13 -14.64 -5.68
CA ASN A 495 10.65 -14.20 -6.99
C ASN A 495 11.34 -15.38 -7.73
N PRO A 496 11.03 -15.63 -9.03
CA PRO A 496 11.53 -16.78 -9.78
C PRO A 496 13.05 -16.86 -9.87
N PHE A 497 13.74 -15.73 -10.03
CA PHE A 497 15.19 -15.68 -10.14
C PHE A 497 15.91 -15.94 -8.80
N ILE A 498 15.22 -15.71 -7.69
CA ILE A 498 15.69 -16.14 -6.37
C ILE A 498 15.47 -17.64 -6.24
N THR A 499 14.26 -18.11 -6.47
CA THR A 499 13.84 -19.51 -6.30
C THR A 499 14.70 -20.49 -7.10
N MET A 500 15.07 -20.17 -8.35
CA MET A 500 15.94 -21.00 -9.18
C MET A 500 17.34 -21.24 -8.62
N TYR A 501 17.86 -20.34 -7.78
CA TYR A 501 19.23 -20.37 -7.27
C TYR A 501 19.24 -20.12 -5.76
N TRP A 502 18.44 -20.87 -5.03
CA TRP A 502 18.26 -20.74 -3.59
C TRP A 502 18.39 -22.09 -2.90
N GLU A 503 19.17 -22.16 -1.84
CA GLU A 503 19.42 -23.34 -1.05
C GLU A 503 19.76 -22.94 0.39
N ASP A 504 19.34 -23.72 1.38
CA ASP A 504 19.64 -23.49 2.79
C ASP A 504 19.40 -22.04 3.26
N TRP A 505 18.24 -21.44 2.88
CA TRP A 505 17.84 -20.07 3.24
C TRP A 505 18.76 -18.96 2.69
N THR A 506 19.52 -19.24 1.63
CA THR A 506 20.43 -18.26 1.03
C THR A 506 20.43 -18.32 -0.50
N VAL A 507 20.66 -17.18 -1.12
CA VAL A 507 20.92 -17.10 -2.56
C VAL A 507 22.27 -17.69 -2.88
N LEU A 508 22.31 -18.57 -3.87
CA LEU A 508 23.55 -19.26 -4.29
C LEU A 508 24.55 -18.27 -4.91
N PRO A 509 25.87 -18.43 -4.69
CA PRO A 509 26.88 -17.47 -5.16
C PRO A 509 26.98 -17.30 -6.68
N TYR A 510 26.40 -18.22 -7.43
CA TYR A 510 26.36 -18.18 -8.90
C TYR A 510 25.02 -17.71 -9.47
N ASN A 511 24.10 -17.22 -8.61
CA ASN A 511 22.87 -16.57 -9.08
C ASN A 511 23.23 -15.40 -9.99
N PRO A 512 22.73 -15.36 -11.23
CA PRO A 512 23.09 -14.29 -12.16
C PRO A 512 22.42 -12.95 -11.89
N TRP A 513 21.33 -12.92 -11.09
CA TRP A 513 20.51 -11.73 -10.84
C TRP A 513 20.65 -11.15 -9.44
N PHE A 514 20.92 -11.99 -8.44
CA PHE A 514 20.92 -11.60 -7.02
C PHE A 514 22.27 -11.81 -6.35
N ASN A 515 22.58 -10.97 -5.39
CA ASN A 515 23.73 -11.12 -4.53
C ASN A 515 23.45 -12.14 -3.41
N THR A 516 24.43 -12.94 -3.02
CA THR A 516 24.34 -13.81 -1.83
C THR A 516 24.17 -12.98 -0.55
N SER A 517 24.75 -11.80 -0.53
CA SER A 517 24.61 -10.80 0.53
C SER A 517 24.77 -9.42 -0.08
N ALA A 518 23.94 -8.47 0.38
CA ALA A 518 24.02 -7.10 -0.09
C ALA A 518 25.42 -6.49 0.13
N PRO A 519 25.93 -5.69 -0.79
CA PRO A 519 27.22 -5.01 -0.66
C PRO A 519 27.18 -3.79 0.26
N HIS A 520 26.00 -3.37 0.71
CA HIS A 520 25.73 -2.22 1.57
C HIS A 520 25.14 -2.63 2.92
N SER A 521 25.12 -1.70 3.88
CA SER A 521 24.72 -1.97 5.27
C SER A 521 23.20 -2.04 5.50
N SER A 522 22.41 -1.35 4.67
CA SER A 522 20.95 -1.34 4.75
C SER A 522 20.41 -2.47 3.88
N THR A 523 19.95 -3.56 4.50
CA THR A 523 19.52 -4.76 3.79
C THR A 523 18.08 -5.09 4.13
N TRP A 524 17.27 -5.23 3.10
CA TRP A 524 15.92 -5.77 3.16
C TRP A 524 15.83 -6.91 2.14
N PHE A 525 15.14 -7.98 2.44
CA PHE A 525 14.91 -9.11 1.52
C PHE A 525 16.17 -9.55 0.74
N TYR A 526 16.09 -9.70 -0.59
CA TYR A 526 17.17 -10.20 -1.46
C TYR A 526 17.64 -9.11 -2.41
N ASP A 527 18.92 -8.83 -2.39
CA ASP A 527 19.57 -7.69 -3.06
C ASP A 527 19.86 -8.00 -4.53
N TRP A 528 19.40 -7.13 -5.45
CA TRP A 528 19.67 -7.24 -6.88
C TRP A 528 21.15 -6.99 -7.22
N ASN A 529 21.73 -7.86 -8.03
CA ASN A 529 23.10 -7.69 -8.54
C ASN A 529 23.15 -6.80 -9.77
N HIS A 530 23.18 -5.48 -9.61
CA HIS A 530 23.30 -4.53 -10.74
C HIS A 530 24.64 -4.59 -11.48
N GLY A 531 25.64 -5.30 -10.95
CA GLY A 531 26.87 -5.64 -11.67
C GLY A 531 26.61 -6.62 -12.83
N SER A 532 25.56 -7.40 -12.77
CA SER A 532 25.14 -8.31 -13.82
C SER A 532 24.43 -7.60 -14.97
N SER A 533 24.79 -7.93 -16.22
CA SER A 533 24.04 -7.44 -17.38
C SER A 533 22.60 -7.99 -17.41
N LYS A 534 22.38 -9.20 -16.90
CA LYS A 534 21.05 -9.83 -16.85
C LYS A 534 20.10 -9.04 -15.97
N THR A 535 20.55 -8.60 -14.80
CA THR A 535 19.77 -7.71 -13.93
C THR A 535 19.46 -6.39 -14.63
N ARG A 536 20.47 -5.75 -15.25
CA ARG A 536 20.25 -4.48 -15.93
C ARG A 536 19.33 -4.59 -17.13
N GLU A 537 19.40 -5.69 -17.88
CA GLU A 537 18.47 -5.97 -19.00
C GLU A 537 17.05 -6.19 -18.50
N PHE A 538 16.88 -6.94 -17.41
CA PHE A 538 15.56 -7.13 -16.77
C PHE A 538 14.94 -5.80 -16.33
N VAL A 539 15.70 -4.96 -15.62
CA VAL A 539 15.22 -3.64 -15.17
C VAL A 539 14.85 -2.74 -16.35
N LYS A 540 15.70 -2.65 -17.38
CA LYS A 540 15.40 -1.87 -18.59
C LYS A 540 14.11 -2.33 -19.26
N ARG A 541 13.94 -3.63 -19.39
CA ARG A 541 12.73 -4.19 -20.00
C ARG A 541 11.48 -3.94 -19.14
N ASN A 542 11.63 -3.94 -17.82
CA ASN A 542 10.52 -3.59 -16.93
C ASN A 542 10.16 -2.10 -17.04
N LEU A 543 11.14 -1.20 -17.16
CA LEU A 543 10.89 0.21 -17.46
C LEU A 543 10.16 0.38 -18.80
N ASP A 544 10.61 -0.32 -19.84
CA ASP A 544 9.95 -0.33 -21.16
C ASP A 544 8.48 -0.80 -21.06
N HIS A 545 8.22 -1.85 -20.27
CA HIS A 545 6.89 -2.38 -20.06
C HIS A 545 5.93 -1.33 -19.47
N TRP A 546 6.35 -0.62 -18.42
CA TRP A 546 5.52 0.41 -17.80
C TRP A 546 5.32 1.63 -18.71
N VAL A 547 6.34 2.08 -19.41
CA VAL A 547 6.22 3.24 -20.31
C VAL A 547 5.40 2.90 -21.57
N GLN A 548 5.64 1.74 -22.20
CA GLN A 548 5.02 1.42 -23.50
C GLN A 548 3.63 0.80 -23.37
N ASN A 549 3.40 -0.05 -22.34
CA ASN A 549 2.14 -0.80 -22.20
C ASN A 549 1.16 -0.14 -21.23
N TYR A 550 1.65 0.71 -20.32
CA TYR A 550 0.82 1.39 -19.32
C TYR A 550 0.87 2.91 -19.42
N HIS A 551 1.61 3.46 -20.36
CA HIS A 551 1.80 4.90 -20.59
C HIS A 551 2.23 5.68 -19.33
N ILE A 552 3.05 5.04 -18.46
CA ILE A 552 3.58 5.67 -17.25
C ILE A 552 4.53 6.80 -17.60
N ASP A 553 4.41 7.92 -16.91
CA ASP A 553 5.11 9.17 -17.17
C ASP A 553 6.44 9.31 -16.45
N GLY A 554 6.65 8.52 -15.42
CA GLY A 554 7.88 8.60 -14.66
C GLY A 554 8.01 7.53 -13.59
N PHE A 555 9.17 7.52 -12.95
CA PHE A 555 9.52 6.57 -11.91
C PHE A 555 10.16 7.29 -10.71
N ARG A 556 9.69 6.95 -9.50
CA ARG A 556 10.41 7.21 -8.26
C ARG A 556 11.16 5.94 -7.88
N TRP A 557 12.48 6.01 -7.77
CA TRP A 557 13.34 4.87 -7.47
C TRP A 557 13.56 4.76 -5.95
N ASP A 558 12.96 3.74 -5.35
CA ASP A 558 13.17 3.40 -3.95
C ASP A 558 14.63 3.08 -3.68
N PHE A 559 15.18 3.66 -2.61
CA PHE A 559 16.52 3.38 -2.09
C PHE A 559 17.59 3.23 -3.18
N SER A 560 17.64 4.15 -4.14
CA SER A 560 18.58 4.11 -5.29
C SER A 560 20.05 4.08 -4.87
N GLN A 561 20.39 4.45 -3.63
CA GLN A 561 21.73 4.32 -3.07
C GLN A 561 22.19 2.86 -2.93
N GLY A 562 21.26 1.90 -2.87
CA GLY A 562 21.53 0.46 -2.82
C GLY A 562 21.94 -0.14 -4.16
N ILE A 563 21.82 0.57 -5.29
CA ILE A 563 22.22 0.12 -6.63
C ILE A 563 23.76 0.14 -6.75
N ILE A 564 24.44 -0.73 -6.02
CA ILE A 564 25.89 -0.74 -5.89
C ILE A 564 26.44 -2.17 -5.76
N GLN A 565 27.70 -2.39 -6.20
CA GLN A 565 28.42 -3.65 -5.95
C GLN A 565 29.75 -3.42 -5.18
N GLN A 566 30.02 -2.15 -4.84
CA GLN A 566 31.24 -1.78 -4.12
C GLN A 566 31.00 -1.84 -2.61
N GLN A 567 31.58 -2.82 -1.95
CA GLN A 567 31.41 -3.01 -0.51
C GLN A 567 31.94 -1.82 0.32
N GLY A 568 31.18 -1.44 1.36
CA GLY A 568 31.57 -0.47 2.38
C GLY A 568 31.58 0.98 1.89
N VAL A 569 30.91 1.28 0.79
CA VAL A 569 30.71 2.65 0.30
C VAL A 569 29.41 3.24 0.85
N ASP A 570 28.36 2.42 0.99
CA ASP A 570 27.01 2.85 1.42
C ASP A 570 26.61 4.18 0.75
N GLY A 571 26.31 5.21 1.51
CA GLY A 571 26.01 6.57 1.02
C GLY A 571 27.22 7.39 0.54
N GLY A 572 28.46 6.84 0.52
CA GLY A 572 29.62 7.52 -0.02
C GLY A 572 29.63 7.57 -1.55
N TYR A 573 30.48 8.44 -2.13
CA TYR A 573 30.58 8.61 -3.58
C TYR A 573 30.91 7.32 -4.34
N SER A 574 30.11 6.97 -5.36
CA SER A 574 30.31 5.81 -6.21
C SER A 574 30.08 6.11 -7.68
N ALA A 575 31.18 6.21 -8.44
CA ALA A 575 31.10 6.32 -9.91
C ALA A 575 30.42 5.10 -10.57
N GLN A 576 30.41 3.95 -9.92
CA GLN A 576 29.74 2.73 -10.40
C GLN A 576 28.23 2.89 -10.34
N ARG A 577 27.68 3.32 -9.21
CA ARG A 577 26.26 3.59 -9.01
C ARG A 577 25.77 4.67 -9.96
N ILE A 578 26.49 5.79 -10.03
CA ILE A 578 26.22 6.87 -10.99
C ILE A 578 26.14 6.32 -12.43
N GLY A 579 27.09 5.46 -12.81
CA GLY A 579 27.12 4.88 -14.16
C GLY A 579 25.90 4.03 -14.47
N TRP A 580 25.43 3.22 -13.54
CA TRP A 580 24.25 2.39 -13.74
C TRP A 580 22.94 3.19 -13.71
N LEU A 581 22.80 4.16 -12.81
CA LEU A 581 21.64 5.06 -12.80
C LEU A 581 21.55 5.83 -14.12
N LYS A 582 22.67 6.36 -14.63
CA LYS A 582 22.71 7.00 -15.95
C LYS A 582 22.37 6.01 -17.07
N GLU A 583 22.85 4.77 -17.02
CA GLU A 583 22.50 3.72 -17.99
C GLU A 583 20.99 3.46 -18.04
N TYR A 584 20.31 3.43 -16.91
CA TYR A 584 18.85 3.27 -16.84
C TYR A 584 18.12 4.51 -17.32
N GLY A 585 18.53 5.70 -16.88
CA GLY A 585 17.96 6.96 -17.34
C GLY A 585 18.10 7.13 -18.86
N ASP A 586 19.31 6.94 -19.40
CA ASP A 586 19.58 7.03 -20.85
C ASP A 586 18.76 6.02 -21.66
N HIS A 587 18.55 4.81 -21.12
CA HIS A 587 17.72 3.81 -21.78
C HIS A 587 16.28 4.30 -22.00
N VAL A 588 15.67 4.91 -20.99
CA VAL A 588 14.32 5.46 -21.05
C VAL A 588 14.30 6.74 -21.91
N TRP A 589 15.22 7.68 -21.65
CA TRP A 589 15.25 8.98 -22.33
C TRP A 589 15.64 8.91 -23.82
N ASN A 590 16.30 7.85 -24.25
CA ASN A 590 16.54 7.60 -25.66
C ASN A 590 15.24 7.23 -26.42
N GLN A 591 14.22 6.79 -25.72
CA GLN A 591 12.89 6.52 -26.27
C GLN A 591 11.98 7.74 -26.11
N ASP A 592 11.90 8.28 -24.90
CA ASP A 592 11.14 9.50 -24.60
C ASP A 592 11.91 10.38 -23.59
N PRO A 593 12.52 11.48 -24.04
CA PRO A 593 13.35 12.33 -23.20
C PRO A 593 12.57 13.10 -22.11
N SER A 594 11.25 13.06 -22.12
CA SER A 594 10.39 13.77 -21.17
C SER A 594 9.97 12.92 -19.96
N VAL A 595 10.30 11.63 -19.91
CA VAL A 595 9.95 10.73 -18.79
C VAL A 595 10.65 11.16 -17.52
N TYR A 596 9.91 11.29 -16.43
CA TYR A 596 10.44 11.70 -15.13
C TYR A 596 11.26 10.57 -14.50
N MET A 597 12.42 10.92 -13.92
CA MET A 597 13.27 10.01 -13.15
C MET A 597 13.58 10.65 -11.81
N ILE A 598 12.90 10.21 -10.76
CA ILE A 598 13.04 10.69 -9.39
C ILE A 598 13.83 9.66 -8.58
N LEU A 599 14.84 10.07 -7.85
CA LEU A 599 15.69 9.19 -7.07
C LEU A 599 15.54 9.50 -5.57
N GLU A 600 15.21 8.48 -4.81
CA GLU A 600 15.47 8.49 -3.38
C GLU A 600 16.95 8.17 -3.16
N HIS A 601 17.79 9.23 -3.05
CA HIS A 601 19.23 9.11 -3.19
C HIS A 601 19.98 9.93 -2.15
N TRP A 602 20.12 9.40 -0.96
CA TRP A 602 20.81 10.08 0.16
C TRP A 602 22.28 9.66 0.20
N CYS A 603 23.06 10.19 -0.74
CA CYS A 603 24.46 9.86 -0.92
C CYS A 603 25.40 11.03 -0.72
N ASP A 604 26.67 10.87 -1.10
CA ASP A 604 27.65 11.96 -1.11
C ASP A 604 27.15 13.12 -1.96
N PHE A 605 27.30 14.35 -1.44
CA PHE A 605 26.84 15.56 -2.12
C PHE A 605 27.35 15.72 -3.57
N GLY A 606 28.60 15.26 -3.83
CA GLY A 606 29.17 15.32 -5.17
C GLY A 606 28.48 14.36 -6.15
N GLU A 607 27.97 13.22 -5.65
CA GLU A 607 27.20 12.25 -6.40
C GLU A 607 25.80 12.80 -6.73
N GLU A 608 25.10 13.32 -5.71
CA GLU A 608 23.79 13.96 -5.91
C GLU A 608 23.88 15.12 -6.90
N LEU A 609 24.91 15.96 -6.78
CA LEU A 609 25.14 17.07 -7.70
C LEU A 609 25.42 16.59 -9.14
N GLU A 610 26.15 15.48 -9.31
CA GLU A 610 26.43 14.92 -10.62
C GLU A 610 25.17 14.34 -11.28
N LEU A 611 24.30 13.69 -10.52
CA LEU A 611 23.05 13.13 -11.01
C LEU A 611 22.04 14.24 -11.32
N ALA A 612 21.82 15.19 -10.41
CA ALA A 612 20.86 16.29 -10.59
C ALA A 612 21.18 17.20 -11.79
N ASN A 613 22.47 17.30 -12.16
CA ASN A 613 22.92 18.11 -13.31
C ASN A 613 23.11 17.26 -14.60
N TYR A 614 22.68 16.00 -14.58
CA TYR A 614 22.80 15.11 -15.75
C TYR A 614 21.50 15.10 -16.55
N ASN A 615 21.56 15.58 -17.79
CA ASN A 615 20.42 15.71 -18.69
C ASN A 615 20.50 14.71 -19.86
N GLY A 616 20.84 13.44 -19.56
CA GLY A 616 21.00 12.37 -20.52
C GLY A 616 22.30 12.46 -21.34
N GLU A 617 22.66 11.38 -22.03
CA GLU A 617 23.88 11.33 -22.86
C GLU A 617 23.88 12.35 -24.02
N ASN A 618 22.71 12.75 -24.50
CA ASN A 618 22.50 13.71 -25.57
C ASN A 618 22.28 15.14 -25.07
N GLY A 619 22.16 15.35 -23.75
CA GLY A 619 21.98 16.65 -23.10
C GLY A 619 20.62 17.33 -23.37
N ASN A 620 19.57 16.54 -23.64
CA ASN A 620 18.23 17.03 -23.96
C ASN A 620 17.12 16.25 -23.20
N ALA A 621 17.50 15.41 -22.26
CA ALA A 621 16.56 14.68 -21.42
C ALA A 621 16.05 15.56 -20.27
N ALA A 622 14.94 15.16 -19.69
CA ALA A 622 14.37 15.74 -18.47
C ALA A 622 15.41 15.78 -17.32
N GLY A 623 16.21 14.72 -17.17
CA GLY A 623 17.24 14.62 -16.14
C GLY A 623 16.71 14.03 -14.84
N PHE A 624 17.63 13.75 -13.90
CA PHE A 624 17.25 13.20 -12.61
C PHE A 624 16.77 14.28 -11.64
N MET A 625 15.63 14.04 -11.02
CA MET A 625 15.18 14.75 -9.83
C MET A 625 15.55 13.94 -8.57
N LEU A 626 15.87 14.60 -7.47
CA LEU A 626 16.25 13.93 -6.22
C LEU A 626 15.32 14.33 -5.09
N TRP A 627 14.92 13.36 -4.28
CA TRP A 627 14.17 13.61 -3.05
C TRP A 627 14.98 14.45 -2.08
N ALA A 628 14.36 15.51 -1.56
CA ALA A 628 14.93 16.44 -0.59
C ALA A 628 14.04 16.47 0.66
N ASN A 629 14.26 15.52 1.57
CA ASN A 629 13.51 15.41 2.82
C ASN A 629 13.71 16.68 3.68
N ALA A 630 12.66 17.45 3.89
CA ALA A 630 12.62 18.64 4.73
C ALA A 630 11.64 18.50 5.90
N THR A 631 11.07 17.32 6.13
CA THR A 631 9.98 17.06 7.09
C THR A 631 10.33 17.52 8.49
N THR A 632 11.48 17.15 9.03
CA THR A 632 11.88 17.57 10.41
C THR A 632 11.88 19.08 10.55
N ASN A 633 12.32 19.82 9.52
CA ASN A 633 12.37 21.27 9.54
C ASN A 633 10.96 21.89 9.47
N TYR A 634 10.06 21.32 8.66
CA TYR A 634 8.65 21.73 8.62
C TYR A 634 7.93 21.41 9.92
N GLN A 635 8.18 20.23 10.53
CA GLN A 635 7.63 19.88 11.84
C GLN A 635 8.06 20.89 12.91
N GLU A 636 9.36 21.18 13.03
CA GLU A 636 9.89 22.18 13.97
C GLU A 636 9.28 23.57 13.73
N ALA A 637 9.14 23.98 12.47
CA ALA A 637 8.51 25.23 12.10
C ALA A 637 7.03 25.23 12.47
N SER A 638 6.27 24.19 12.10
CA SER A 638 4.85 24.06 12.37
C SER A 638 4.57 24.01 13.87
N MET A 639 5.33 23.28 14.66
CA MET A 639 5.24 23.27 16.13
C MET A 639 5.65 24.59 16.80
N GLY A 640 6.31 25.50 16.09
CA GLY A 640 6.77 26.80 16.64
C GLY A 640 8.12 26.76 17.37
N TYR A 641 9.03 25.87 17.00
CA TYR A 641 10.38 25.72 17.57
C TYR A 641 11.49 26.34 16.70
N ASN A 642 12.71 26.31 17.21
CA ASN A 642 13.86 26.96 16.58
C ASN A 642 14.54 26.13 15.47
N GLY A 643 14.26 24.84 15.35
CA GLY A 643 14.82 23.94 14.33
C GLY A 643 14.22 24.14 12.93
N ASN A 644 13.71 25.31 12.65
CA ASN A 644 12.82 25.68 11.58
C ASN A 644 13.51 26.20 10.31
N ASP A 645 14.68 25.70 9.95
CA ASP A 645 15.39 26.08 8.73
C ASP A 645 14.84 25.34 7.51
N LEU A 646 14.00 25.99 6.70
CA LEU A 646 13.37 25.40 5.51
C LEU A 646 14.27 25.48 4.27
N SER A 647 15.49 25.98 4.37
CA SER A 647 16.35 26.20 3.20
C SER A 647 16.71 24.89 2.47
N TRP A 648 16.68 23.74 3.15
CA TRP A 648 16.93 22.45 2.52
C TRP A 648 15.87 22.09 1.46
N ALA A 649 14.65 22.59 1.55
CA ALA A 649 13.63 22.43 0.52
C ALA A 649 13.95 23.19 -0.78
N ASN A 650 14.91 24.13 -0.77
CA ASN A 650 15.27 24.92 -1.95
C ASN A 650 16.40 24.24 -2.72
N TYR A 651 16.20 23.96 -4.02
CA TYR A 651 17.20 23.36 -4.93
C TYR A 651 18.55 24.09 -4.93
N GLN A 652 18.53 25.41 -4.69
CA GLN A 652 19.76 26.22 -4.61
C GLN A 652 20.65 25.84 -3.43
N SER A 653 20.08 25.35 -2.33
CA SER A 653 20.83 24.85 -1.17
C SER A 653 21.60 23.57 -1.51
N HIS A 654 21.13 22.81 -2.48
CA HIS A 654 21.79 21.64 -3.03
C HIS A 654 22.81 21.99 -4.15
N SER A 655 22.93 23.26 -4.52
CA SER A 655 23.75 23.70 -5.66
C SER A 655 23.37 23.08 -7.01
N PHE A 656 22.16 22.62 -7.17
CA PHE A 656 21.64 22.10 -8.44
C PHE A 656 21.49 23.26 -9.44
N GLN A 657 21.79 22.99 -10.71
CA GLN A 657 21.67 24.00 -11.78
C GLN A 657 20.20 24.22 -12.13
N ASP A 658 19.43 23.15 -12.21
CA ASP A 658 18.02 23.14 -12.52
C ASP A 658 17.20 22.82 -11.25
N ARG A 659 15.89 22.99 -11.28
CA ARG A 659 15.00 22.84 -10.12
C ARG A 659 14.69 21.37 -9.82
N HIS A 660 15.72 20.55 -9.67
CA HIS A 660 15.62 19.08 -9.57
C HIS A 660 15.54 18.54 -8.13
N ALA A 661 15.17 19.38 -7.16
CA ALA A 661 14.90 18.93 -5.79
C ALA A 661 13.40 18.71 -5.58
N VAL A 662 12.96 17.46 -5.47
CA VAL A 662 11.61 17.07 -5.06
C VAL A 662 11.55 17.15 -3.54
N ALA A 663 11.09 18.29 -3.00
CA ALA A 663 11.02 18.49 -1.58
C ALA A 663 9.59 18.33 -1.05
N TYR A 664 9.49 17.95 0.21
CA TYR A 664 8.23 17.68 0.88
C TYR A 664 8.26 18.02 2.37
N ALA A 665 7.09 18.32 2.90
CA ALA A 665 6.84 18.47 4.33
C ALA A 665 6.45 17.13 4.97
N GLU A 666 5.74 16.28 4.24
CA GLU A 666 5.38 14.90 4.59
C GLU A 666 5.61 13.96 3.41
N SER A 667 5.86 12.68 3.70
CA SER A 667 5.84 11.55 2.77
C SER A 667 5.29 10.30 3.47
N HIS A 668 5.20 9.16 2.78
CA HIS A 668 4.80 7.90 3.41
C HIS A 668 5.72 7.52 4.59
N ASP A 669 7.00 7.87 4.53
CA ASP A 669 8.03 7.47 5.51
C ASP A 669 8.13 8.37 6.75
N GLU A 670 7.46 9.52 6.75
CA GLU A 670 7.65 10.54 7.76
C GLU A 670 6.45 10.66 8.72
N GLU A 671 6.72 11.19 9.91
CA GLU A 671 5.65 11.49 10.87
C GLU A 671 4.86 12.73 10.43
N ARG A 672 3.54 12.73 10.64
CA ARG A 672 2.61 13.78 10.20
C ARG A 672 2.78 15.08 10.97
N LEU A 673 2.71 16.23 10.29
CA LEU A 673 2.82 17.55 10.90
C LEU A 673 1.70 17.78 11.93
N MET A 674 0.46 17.43 11.58
CA MET A 674 -0.67 17.59 12.49
C MET A 674 -0.54 16.75 13.75
N TYR A 675 -0.10 15.48 13.63
CA TYR A 675 0.20 14.65 14.80
C TYR A 675 1.27 15.30 15.69
N LYS A 676 2.34 15.84 15.09
CA LYS A 676 3.40 16.54 15.81
C LYS A 676 2.90 17.81 16.48
N ASN A 677 2.04 18.57 15.81
CA ASN A 677 1.43 19.77 16.39
C ASN A 677 0.60 19.42 17.61
N PHE A 678 -0.26 18.40 17.54
CA PHE A 678 -1.09 18.00 18.68
C PHE A 678 -0.29 17.51 19.88
N GLU A 679 0.74 16.72 19.65
CA GLU A 679 1.53 16.11 20.73
C GLU A 679 2.59 17.09 21.32
N PHE A 680 3.15 17.96 20.51
CA PHE A 680 4.35 18.76 20.88
C PHE A 680 4.23 20.24 20.52
N GLY A 681 3.07 20.70 20.05
CA GLY A 681 2.88 22.11 19.67
C GLY A 681 3.23 23.10 20.79
N ASN A 682 3.95 24.15 20.43
CA ASN A 682 4.34 25.20 21.37
C ASN A 682 3.21 26.23 21.51
N SER A 683 3.13 26.89 22.68
CA SER A 683 2.11 27.90 22.98
C SER A 683 2.69 29.20 23.52
N SER A 684 1.94 30.30 23.37
CA SER A 684 2.30 31.62 23.95
C SER A 684 1.03 32.45 24.15
N GLY A 685 0.72 32.78 25.40
CA GLY A 685 -0.56 33.44 25.72
C GLY A 685 -1.73 32.55 25.38
N ASP A 686 -2.68 33.04 24.61
CA ASP A 686 -3.88 32.32 24.17
C ASP A 686 -3.65 31.56 22.84
N TYR A 687 -2.51 31.74 22.18
CA TYR A 687 -2.15 31.04 20.96
C TYR A 687 -1.51 29.69 21.28
N ASP A 688 -2.14 28.59 20.87
CA ASP A 688 -1.71 27.21 21.12
C ASP A 688 -1.61 26.42 19.80
N ALA A 689 -0.39 26.03 19.41
CA ALA A 689 -0.18 25.26 18.20
C ALA A 689 -0.73 23.82 18.26
N SER A 690 -1.18 23.36 19.44
CA SER A 690 -1.83 22.04 19.60
C SER A 690 -3.37 22.11 19.48
N ASP A 691 -3.95 23.30 19.39
CA ASP A 691 -5.36 23.47 19.11
C ASP A 691 -5.66 23.17 17.63
N LEU A 692 -6.80 22.52 17.32
CA LEU A 692 -7.11 22.04 15.99
C LEU A 692 -7.07 23.16 14.93
N VAL A 693 -7.81 24.24 15.13
CA VAL A 693 -7.90 25.34 14.16
C VAL A 693 -6.53 25.99 13.98
N THR A 694 -5.83 26.23 15.08
CA THR A 694 -4.47 26.78 15.07
C THR A 694 -3.49 25.84 14.35
N ALA A 695 -3.54 24.53 14.61
CA ALA A 695 -2.71 23.52 13.96
C ALA A 695 -2.94 23.45 12.45
N LEU A 696 -4.22 23.49 12.00
CA LEU A 696 -4.58 23.53 10.58
C LEU A 696 -4.07 24.82 9.89
N ARG A 697 -4.15 25.97 10.55
CA ARG A 697 -3.57 27.22 10.02
C ARG A 697 -2.04 27.15 9.92
N ARG A 698 -1.37 26.46 10.84
CA ARG A 698 0.07 26.21 10.76
C ARG A 698 0.41 25.21 9.67
N GLN A 699 -0.44 24.23 9.43
CA GLN A 699 -0.36 23.34 8.26
C GLN A 699 -0.50 24.13 6.96
N GLN A 700 -1.49 25.03 6.88
CA GLN A 700 -1.68 25.96 5.75
C GLN A 700 -0.43 26.81 5.48
N LEU A 701 0.19 27.35 6.54
CA LEU A 701 1.45 28.08 6.42
C LEU A 701 2.59 27.21 5.88
N SER A 702 2.71 25.96 6.37
CA SER A 702 3.71 25.00 5.89
C SER A 702 3.44 24.59 4.45
N MET A 703 2.18 24.35 4.08
CA MET A 703 1.75 24.06 2.71
C MET A 703 2.13 25.19 1.73
N ALA A 704 1.95 26.46 2.13
CA ALA A 704 2.33 27.59 1.28
C ALA A 704 3.85 27.64 1.03
N PHE A 705 4.66 27.42 2.06
CA PHE A 705 6.11 27.40 1.93
C PHE A 705 6.65 26.11 1.30
N ASN A 706 5.90 25.02 1.30
CA ASN A 706 6.22 23.81 0.52
C ASN A 706 5.82 24.00 -0.94
N VAL A 707 4.54 24.20 -1.22
CA VAL A 707 4.01 24.20 -2.60
C VAL A 707 4.62 25.34 -3.44
N LEU A 708 4.69 26.58 -2.92
CA LEU A 708 5.18 27.73 -3.69
C LEU A 708 6.72 27.83 -3.75
N MET A 709 7.47 26.97 -3.04
CA MET A 709 8.92 26.92 -3.18
C MET A 709 9.30 26.48 -4.61
N PRO A 710 10.34 27.08 -5.23
CA PRO A 710 10.76 26.70 -6.59
C PRO A 710 11.19 25.23 -6.71
N GLY A 711 10.71 24.53 -7.73
CA GLY A 711 10.98 23.14 -8.04
C GLY A 711 9.77 22.22 -7.82
N PRO A 712 9.87 20.94 -8.14
CA PRO A 712 8.82 19.96 -7.89
C PRO A 712 8.56 19.78 -6.39
N ARG A 713 7.29 19.60 -6.02
CA ARG A 713 6.83 19.50 -4.64
C ARG A 713 5.93 18.31 -4.46
N LEU A 714 6.13 17.59 -3.37
CA LEU A 714 5.33 16.44 -3.05
C LEU A 714 4.38 16.78 -1.89
N ILE A 715 3.16 16.29 -1.98
CA ILE A 715 2.10 16.30 -0.97
C ILE A 715 1.77 14.83 -0.71
N TRP A 716 1.82 14.41 0.55
CA TRP A 716 1.39 13.08 0.96
C TRP A 716 -0.13 13.03 1.09
N GLN A 717 -0.74 11.87 0.79
CA GLN A 717 -2.20 11.68 0.86
C GLN A 717 -2.80 12.19 2.18
N PHE A 718 -3.87 12.98 2.06
CA PHE A 718 -4.60 13.64 3.16
C PHE A 718 -3.81 14.71 3.96
N GLU A 719 -2.56 15.02 3.60
CA GLU A 719 -1.82 16.15 4.18
C GLU A 719 -2.62 17.45 4.04
N GLU A 720 -3.27 17.65 2.90
CA GLU A 720 -4.12 18.79 2.57
C GLU A 720 -5.44 18.85 3.35
N LEU A 721 -5.79 17.78 4.07
CA LEU A 721 -6.90 17.72 5.03
C LEU A 721 -6.41 17.77 6.48
N GLY A 722 -5.09 17.91 6.68
CA GLY A 722 -4.48 17.91 8.01
C GLY A 722 -4.62 16.54 8.70
N TYR A 723 -4.19 15.47 8.03
CA TYR A 723 -4.21 14.12 8.57
C TYR A 723 -3.36 14.02 9.85
N ASP A 724 -3.96 13.56 10.94
CA ASP A 724 -3.43 13.68 12.29
C ASP A 724 -3.10 12.36 13.01
N TYR A 725 -3.19 11.23 12.31
CA TYR A 725 -2.74 9.94 12.85
C TYR A 725 -1.23 9.78 12.71
N SER A 726 -0.58 9.29 13.78
CA SER A 726 0.84 8.94 13.71
C SER A 726 1.11 7.87 12.65
N ILE A 727 2.27 7.94 12.02
CA ILE A 727 2.76 6.86 11.14
C ILE A 727 2.83 5.51 11.86
N ASN A 728 2.94 5.49 13.20
CA ASN A 728 2.98 4.30 14.04
C ASN A 728 1.59 3.89 14.57
N THR A 729 0.50 4.48 14.06
CA THR A 729 -0.85 4.06 14.42
C THR A 729 -1.15 2.68 13.84
N CYS A 730 -1.63 1.77 14.71
CA CYS A 730 -2.05 0.43 14.31
C CYS A 730 -3.39 0.47 13.56
N SER A 731 -3.76 -0.63 12.90
CA SER A 731 -5.00 -0.75 12.11
C SER A 731 -6.29 -0.60 12.95
N ASP A 732 -6.20 -0.60 14.29
CA ASP A 732 -7.34 -0.29 15.17
C ASP A 732 -7.63 1.22 15.26
N GLY A 733 -6.79 2.06 14.66
CA GLY A 733 -6.93 3.52 14.64
C GLY A 733 -6.69 4.21 16.00
N VAL A 734 -6.22 3.50 17.02
CA VAL A 734 -6.07 4.01 18.38
C VAL A 734 -4.71 3.70 18.99
N THR A 735 -4.21 2.48 18.78
CA THR A 735 -2.93 2.03 19.35
C THR A 735 -1.77 2.62 18.53
N ILE A 736 -0.78 3.21 19.22
CA ILE A 736 0.45 3.70 18.61
C ILE A 736 1.60 2.80 19.04
N ASN A 737 2.27 2.14 18.09
CA ASN A 737 3.39 1.25 18.32
C ASN A 737 4.31 1.24 17.08
N GLU A 738 5.62 1.30 17.28
CA GLU A 738 6.61 1.25 16.20
C GLU A 738 6.45 0.00 15.29
N ASP A 739 6.01 -1.13 15.85
CA ASP A 739 5.73 -2.34 15.09
C ASP A 739 4.55 -2.18 14.09
N CYS A 740 3.72 -1.16 14.26
CA CYS A 740 2.58 -0.84 13.39
C CYS A 740 2.91 0.20 12.30
N ARG A 741 4.19 0.56 12.12
CA ARG A 741 4.59 1.56 11.10
C ARG A 741 4.00 1.25 9.72
N ILE A 742 4.08 0.00 9.28
CA ILE A 742 3.57 -0.47 7.98
C ILE A 742 2.12 -0.97 8.00
N ALA A 743 1.45 -0.95 9.16
CA ALA A 743 0.04 -1.34 9.25
C ALA A 743 -0.86 -0.37 8.49
N ALA A 744 -2.02 -0.86 8.02
CA ALA A 744 -3.02 -0.01 7.38
C ALA A 744 -3.46 1.13 8.29
N LYS A 745 -3.59 2.33 7.72
CA LYS A 745 -3.98 3.54 8.45
C LYS A 745 -5.46 3.82 8.26
N PRO A 746 -6.12 4.52 9.22
CA PRO A 746 -7.51 4.93 9.08
C PRO A 746 -7.72 5.80 7.84
N VAL A 747 -8.67 5.43 7.01
CA VAL A 747 -9.12 6.24 5.88
C VAL A 747 -10.03 7.37 6.39
N ARG A 748 -9.74 8.62 6.02
CA ARG A 748 -10.41 9.79 6.61
C ARG A 748 -11.02 10.73 5.57
N TRP A 749 -11.82 10.18 4.66
CA TRP A 749 -12.62 11.01 3.73
C TRP A 749 -13.63 11.92 4.43
N ASP A 750 -14.06 11.56 5.64
CA ASP A 750 -14.92 12.39 6.49
C ASP A 750 -14.28 13.75 6.85
N TYR A 751 -12.95 13.86 6.84
CA TYR A 751 -12.27 15.15 7.04
C TYR A 751 -12.62 16.19 5.98
N TYR A 752 -12.95 15.75 4.78
CA TYR A 752 -13.36 16.65 3.70
C TYR A 752 -14.71 17.33 3.97
N ASP A 753 -15.55 16.79 4.87
CA ASP A 753 -16.83 17.37 5.28
C ASP A 753 -16.69 18.32 6.49
N GLU A 754 -15.50 18.38 7.13
CA GLU A 754 -15.22 19.29 8.24
C GLU A 754 -14.78 20.65 7.69
N PRO A 755 -15.48 21.78 8.01
CA PRO A 755 -15.20 23.08 7.41
C PRO A 755 -13.76 23.54 7.54
N GLU A 756 -13.12 23.37 8.71
CA GLU A 756 -11.76 23.80 9.00
C GLU A 756 -10.73 23.03 8.16
N ARG A 757 -10.93 21.74 7.99
CA ARG A 757 -10.10 20.88 7.16
C ARG A 757 -10.35 21.10 5.66
N ARG A 758 -11.62 21.30 5.31
CA ARG A 758 -11.99 21.68 3.95
C ARG A 758 -11.38 23.02 3.53
N HIS A 759 -11.29 23.99 4.45
CA HIS A 759 -10.59 25.27 4.21
C HIS A 759 -9.11 25.02 3.87
N LEU A 760 -8.41 24.15 4.62
CA LEU A 760 -7.02 23.78 4.34
C LEU A 760 -6.87 23.17 2.93
N TYR A 761 -7.80 22.26 2.54
CA TYR A 761 -7.83 21.69 1.19
C TYR A 761 -8.01 22.78 0.12
N ASP A 762 -8.97 23.68 0.31
CA ASP A 762 -9.27 24.75 -0.67
C ASP A 762 -8.06 25.69 -0.82
N VAL A 763 -7.37 26.02 0.28
CA VAL A 763 -6.14 26.82 0.26
C VAL A 763 -5.01 26.06 -0.43
N SER A 764 -4.81 24.79 -0.10
CA SER A 764 -3.78 23.95 -0.74
C SER A 764 -4.00 23.88 -2.26
N GLY A 765 -5.24 23.70 -2.70
CA GLY A 765 -5.61 23.73 -4.11
C GLY A 765 -5.40 25.10 -4.76
N ALA A 766 -5.70 26.19 -4.05
CA ALA A 766 -5.44 27.54 -4.53
C ALA A 766 -3.94 27.79 -4.75
N LEU A 767 -3.10 27.34 -3.81
CA LEU A 767 -1.63 27.45 -3.91
C LEU A 767 -1.07 26.61 -5.05
N ALA A 768 -1.56 25.37 -5.23
CA ALA A 768 -1.13 24.50 -6.31
C ALA A 768 -1.47 25.08 -7.69
N ARG A 769 -2.70 25.58 -7.86
CA ARG A 769 -3.10 26.26 -9.09
C ARG A 769 -2.31 27.56 -9.32
N LEU A 770 -2.07 28.34 -8.25
CA LEU A 770 -1.25 29.54 -8.34
C LEU A 770 0.18 29.22 -8.79
N LYS A 771 0.78 28.17 -8.25
CA LYS A 771 2.10 27.66 -8.68
C LYS A 771 2.12 27.32 -10.17
N ARG A 772 1.10 26.62 -10.65
CA ARG A 772 0.99 26.19 -12.04
C ARG A 772 0.76 27.37 -13.00
N ASP A 773 -0.16 28.28 -12.63
CA ASP A 773 -0.75 29.24 -13.57
C ASP A 773 -0.10 30.63 -13.50
N TYR A 774 0.48 31.02 -12.34
CA TYR A 774 1.09 32.36 -12.21
C TYR A 774 2.58 32.34 -12.58
N PRO A 775 2.99 33.10 -13.60
CA PRO A 775 4.33 32.99 -14.21
C PRO A 775 5.50 33.24 -13.22
N ALA A 776 5.30 33.98 -12.14
CA ALA A 776 6.34 34.24 -11.16
C ALA A 776 6.86 32.98 -10.46
N PHE A 777 6.03 31.97 -10.28
CA PHE A 777 6.42 30.70 -9.67
C PHE A 777 7.04 29.71 -10.68
N GLY A 778 6.82 29.91 -11.97
CA GLY A 778 7.39 29.10 -13.05
C GLY A 778 8.89 29.30 -13.26
N THR A 779 9.45 28.55 -14.20
CA THR A 779 10.89 28.56 -14.58
C THR A 779 11.34 29.88 -15.21
N GLY A 780 10.40 30.71 -15.68
CA GLY A 780 10.65 32.04 -16.28
C GLY A 780 10.94 33.17 -15.31
N ALA A 781 10.96 32.96 -13.98
CA ALA A 781 11.27 33.97 -12.99
C ALA A 781 12.68 34.53 -13.23
N THR A 782 12.80 35.87 -13.25
CA THR A 782 14.07 36.58 -13.54
C THR A 782 14.92 36.80 -12.27
N SER A 783 14.27 36.76 -11.09
CA SER A 783 14.94 36.86 -9.78
C SER A 783 14.19 36.02 -8.77
N LEU A 784 14.95 35.27 -7.97
CA LEU A 784 14.47 34.47 -6.86
C LEU A 784 15.25 34.89 -5.59
N ASN A 785 14.57 35.31 -4.55
CA ASN A 785 15.18 35.56 -3.24
C ASN A 785 14.39 34.78 -2.19
N ILE A 786 14.96 33.67 -1.74
CA ILE A 786 14.33 32.72 -0.83
C ILE A 786 14.98 32.84 0.54
N ASP A 787 14.30 33.54 1.46
CA ASP A 787 14.75 33.81 2.82
C ASP A 787 13.91 32.99 3.83
N VAL A 788 14.25 31.72 3.91
CA VAL A 788 13.53 30.69 4.70
C VAL A 788 14.47 29.96 5.69
N GLY A 789 15.67 30.50 5.89
CA GLY A 789 16.66 29.99 6.84
C GLY A 789 16.20 30.03 8.29
N MET A 790 17.13 29.85 9.23
CA MET A 790 16.85 29.92 10.67
C MET A 790 16.14 31.22 11.06
N GLY A 791 15.08 31.12 11.86
CA GLY A 791 14.25 32.25 12.31
C GLY A 791 12.76 32.01 12.03
N TYR A 792 11.89 32.78 12.68
CA TYR A 792 10.45 32.49 12.61
C TYR A 792 9.73 33.19 11.46
N GLY A 793 10.21 34.38 11.04
CA GLY A 793 9.69 35.05 9.86
C GLY A 793 10.31 34.46 8.60
N LYS A 794 9.49 33.99 7.70
CA LYS A 794 9.89 33.40 6.39
C LYS A 794 9.35 34.26 5.27
N ARG A 795 10.08 34.31 4.16
CA ARG A 795 9.61 34.98 2.94
C ARG A 795 10.29 34.44 1.69
N MET A 796 9.53 34.46 0.62
CA MET A 796 9.99 34.11 -0.74
C MET A 796 9.57 35.24 -1.67
N MET A 797 10.49 35.74 -2.47
CA MET A 797 10.28 36.87 -3.38
C MET A 797 10.62 36.45 -4.80
N PHE A 798 9.67 36.68 -5.70
CA PHE A 798 9.74 36.25 -7.08
C PHE A 798 9.55 37.45 -8.00
N GLU A 799 10.48 37.67 -8.93
CA GLU A 799 10.34 38.71 -9.95
C GLU A 799 10.16 38.06 -11.33
N HIS A 800 9.12 38.50 -12.04
CA HIS A 800 8.85 38.04 -13.40
C HIS A 800 8.26 39.17 -14.24
N PRO A 801 8.60 39.32 -15.55
CA PRO A 801 8.10 40.41 -16.40
C PRO A 801 6.55 40.48 -16.50
N ALA A 802 5.83 39.38 -16.27
CA ALA A 802 4.38 39.33 -16.32
C ALA A 802 3.69 39.56 -14.96
N GLY A 803 4.45 39.67 -13.87
CA GLY A 803 3.94 39.89 -12.54
C GLY A 803 4.83 39.28 -11.46
N ASN A 804 5.00 39.97 -10.35
CA ASN A 804 5.84 39.56 -9.22
C ASN A 804 5.00 38.91 -8.11
N ALA A 805 5.64 38.13 -7.22
CA ALA A 805 4.98 37.55 -6.06
C ALA A 805 5.85 37.66 -4.80
N VAL A 806 5.20 37.74 -3.64
CA VAL A 806 5.84 37.67 -2.33
C VAL A 806 5.01 36.74 -1.44
N VAL A 807 5.64 35.68 -0.94
CA VAL A 807 5.07 34.81 0.09
C VAL A 807 5.75 35.15 1.41
N VAL A 808 4.99 35.47 2.44
CA VAL A 808 5.51 35.87 3.73
C VAL A 808 4.68 35.29 4.86
N GLY A 809 5.34 34.81 5.94
CA GLY A 809 4.64 34.21 7.05
C GLY A 809 5.43 34.16 8.34
N ASN A 810 4.69 34.05 9.45
CA ASN A 810 5.19 34.01 10.80
C ASN A 810 5.00 32.64 11.46
N TYR A 811 6.08 31.88 11.62
CA TYR A 811 6.06 30.58 12.32
C TYR A 811 6.19 30.71 13.87
N ARG A 812 6.36 31.91 14.41
CA ARG A 812 6.42 32.11 15.86
C ARG A 812 5.03 31.98 16.48
N THR A 813 4.97 31.51 17.72
CA THR A 813 3.72 31.47 18.52
C THR A 813 3.37 32.83 19.16
N SER A 814 3.99 33.90 18.70
CA SER A 814 3.70 35.30 19.10
C SER A 814 3.96 36.23 17.92
N GLY A 815 3.36 37.42 17.94
CA GLY A 815 3.55 38.41 16.88
C GLY A 815 5.00 38.81 16.68
N ILE A 816 5.36 39.14 15.44
CA ILE A 816 6.66 39.68 15.05
C ILE A 816 6.49 40.85 14.08
N ASP A 817 7.41 41.81 14.13
CA ASP A 817 7.52 42.83 13.09
C ASP A 817 8.56 42.39 12.05
N MET A 818 8.19 42.36 10.76
CA MET A 818 9.12 42.01 9.70
C MET A 818 8.90 42.83 8.43
N ILE A 819 9.93 42.94 7.59
CA ILE A 819 9.84 43.54 6.26
C ILE A 819 9.37 42.45 5.30
N PRO A 820 8.21 42.61 4.61
CA PRO A 820 7.66 41.57 3.75
C PRO A 820 8.53 41.18 2.56
N GLY A 821 9.27 42.17 2.01
CA GLY A 821 10.17 41.94 0.86
C GLY A 821 9.56 42.32 -0.48
N PHE A 822 8.59 43.25 -0.51
CA PHE A 822 8.03 43.76 -1.76
C PHE A 822 9.13 44.25 -2.69
N THR A 823 9.05 43.98 -3.98
CA THR A 823 10.11 44.29 -4.96
C THR A 823 10.01 45.69 -5.53
N HIS A 824 8.82 46.32 -5.45
CA HIS A 824 8.58 47.71 -5.87
C HIS A 824 7.47 48.37 -5.02
N THR A 825 7.40 49.69 -5.04
CA THR A 825 6.32 50.48 -4.45
C THR A 825 5.06 50.48 -5.33
N GLY A 826 3.88 50.64 -4.72
CA GLY A 826 2.58 50.57 -5.39
C GLY A 826 1.67 49.50 -4.82
N MET A 827 0.59 49.22 -5.55
CA MET A 827 -0.42 48.27 -5.09
C MET A 827 0.08 46.81 -5.17
N TRP A 828 -0.17 46.06 -4.10
CA TRP A 828 -0.02 44.60 -4.01
C TRP A 828 -1.33 44.01 -3.52
N TYR A 829 -1.66 42.84 -4.00
CA TYR A 829 -2.93 42.17 -3.76
C TYR A 829 -2.68 40.86 -3.04
N ASP A 830 -3.36 40.65 -1.92
CA ASP A 830 -3.28 39.37 -1.19
C ASP A 830 -4.22 38.36 -1.87
N TYR A 831 -3.64 37.32 -2.40
CA TYR A 831 -4.36 36.30 -3.16
C TYR A 831 -5.33 35.46 -2.29
N LEU A 832 -4.97 35.22 -1.03
CA LEU A 832 -5.80 34.39 -0.12
C LEU A 832 -6.83 35.23 0.62
N ALA A 833 -6.46 36.39 1.13
CA ALA A 833 -7.33 37.26 1.91
C ALA A 833 -8.23 38.17 1.05
N GLY A 834 -7.87 38.41 -0.20
CA GLY A 834 -8.59 39.33 -1.08
C GLY A 834 -8.35 40.82 -0.82
N ASP A 835 -7.51 41.14 0.12
CA ASP A 835 -7.13 42.50 0.46
C ASP A 835 -6.04 43.07 -0.45
N SER A 836 -5.75 44.36 -0.32
CA SER A 836 -4.65 44.99 -1.05
C SER A 836 -3.93 46.01 -0.19
N ILE A 837 -2.63 46.20 -0.44
CA ILE A 837 -1.78 47.13 0.25
C ILE A 837 -1.08 48.06 -0.73
N ASP A 838 -1.08 49.39 -0.46
CA ASP A 838 -0.27 50.36 -1.21
C ASP A 838 1.10 50.55 -0.53
N VAL A 839 2.11 49.87 -1.08
CA VAL A 839 3.48 49.90 -0.55
C VAL A 839 4.19 51.19 -0.89
N MET A 840 4.40 52.04 0.10
CA MET A 840 5.06 53.33 -0.06
C MET A 840 6.56 53.30 0.26
N ASP A 841 7.01 52.38 1.11
CA ASP A 841 8.40 52.16 1.50
C ASP A 841 8.72 50.69 1.57
N LEU A 842 9.68 50.26 0.75
CA LEU A 842 10.09 48.82 0.64
C LEU A 842 10.78 48.30 1.94
N ASN A 843 11.24 49.22 2.82
CA ASN A 843 11.87 48.88 4.07
C ASN A 843 10.91 48.99 5.26
N ALA A 844 9.66 49.33 5.03
CA ALA A 844 8.67 49.41 6.09
C ALA A 844 8.46 48.02 6.74
N SER A 845 8.58 47.97 8.06
CA SER A 845 8.24 46.80 8.85
C SER A 845 6.74 46.76 9.07
N MET A 846 6.14 45.59 8.95
CA MET A 846 4.72 45.33 9.21
C MET A 846 4.60 44.34 10.35
N PRO A 847 3.58 44.45 11.22
CA PRO A 847 3.28 43.44 12.22
C PRO A 847 2.66 42.21 11.56
N PHE A 848 3.06 41.02 12.03
CA PHE A 848 2.49 39.73 11.67
C PHE A 848 2.05 39.01 12.94
N ALA A 849 0.79 38.62 13.00
CA ALA A 849 0.26 37.82 14.09
C ALA A 849 0.90 36.38 14.09
N PRO A 850 0.79 35.60 15.16
CA PRO A 850 1.29 34.26 15.20
C PRO A 850 0.54 33.37 14.18
N GLY A 851 1.28 32.65 13.35
CA GLY A 851 0.72 31.77 12.30
C GLY A 851 0.21 32.51 11.05
N GLU A 852 0.36 33.81 10.95
CA GLU A 852 -0.12 34.61 9.83
C GLU A 852 0.66 34.33 8.54
N LEU A 853 -0.08 34.21 7.43
CA LEU A 853 0.40 33.93 6.06
C LEU A 853 -0.20 34.96 5.10
N HIS A 854 0.63 35.49 4.21
CA HIS A 854 0.17 36.28 3.05
C HIS A 854 0.86 35.82 1.77
N VAL A 855 0.11 35.81 0.68
CA VAL A 855 0.60 35.55 -0.67
C VAL A 855 0.25 36.75 -1.54
N TYR A 856 1.18 37.69 -1.67
CA TYR A 856 0.99 38.91 -2.43
C TYR A 856 1.40 38.78 -3.88
N THR A 857 0.59 39.33 -4.78
CA THR A 857 0.90 39.51 -6.20
C THR A 857 0.78 40.99 -6.58
N ASP A 858 1.59 41.48 -7.52
CA ASP A 858 1.51 42.87 -7.99
C ASP A 858 0.48 43.07 -9.12
N VAL A 859 -0.15 41.96 -9.56
CA VAL A 859 -1.26 41.95 -10.52
C VAL A 859 -2.47 41.36 -9.80
N PRO A 860 -3.66 42.03 -9.85
CA PRO A 860 -4.85 41.47 -9.26
C PRO A 860 -5.25 40.16 -9.97
N LEU A 861 -5.49 39.09 -9.22
CA LEU A 861 -5.95 37.79 -9.68
C LEU A 861 -7.38 37.55 -9.23
N ASP A 862 -8.06 36.62 -9.91
CA ASP A 862 -9.34 36.11 -9.44
C ASP A 862 -9.10 35.37 -8.11
N LEU A 863 -9.87 35.70 -7.10
CA LEU A 863 -9.71 35.14 -5.75
C LEU A 863 -10.15 33.67 -5.72
N PRO A 864 -9.45 32.83 -4.97
CA PRO A 864 -9.88 31.46 -4.76
C PRO A 864 -11.21 31.43 -3.99
N VAL A 865 -12.02 30.42 -4.27
CA VAL A 865 -13.21 30.13 -3.46
C VAL A 865 -12.75 29.24 -2.31
N LEU A 866 -12.78 29.76 -1.10
CA LEU A 866 -12.38 29.07 0.12
C LEU A 866 -13.62 28.78 0.96
N THR A 867 -13.64 27.63 1.63
CA THR A 867 -14.64 27.33 2.65
C THR A 867 -14.47 28.29 3.82
N GLU A 868 -15.51 29.01 4.21
CA GLU A 868 -15.46 29.86 5.38
C GLU A 868 -15.32 29.04 6.66
N ILE A 869 -14.58 29.59 7.61
CA ILE A 869 -14.34 29.01 8.93
C ILE A 869 -14.51 30.08 10.00
N ASP A 870 -14.91 29.68 11.18
CA ASP A 870 -14.91 30.49 12.40
C ASP A 870 -13.49 30.43 12.99
N VAL A 871 -12.72 31.49 12.77
CA VAL A 871 -11.28 31.49 13.03
C VAL A 871 -10.94 31.68 14.49
N ASP A 872 -11.75 32.45 15.23
CA ASP A 872 -11.52 32.78 16.63
C ASP A 872 -12.47 32.05 17.60
N LEU A 873 -13.34 31.17 17.03
CA LEU A 873 -14.24 30.26 17.74
C LEU A 873 -15.28 30.98 18.61
N ASP A 874 -15.74 32.14 18.17
CA ASP A 874 -16.82 32.86 18.84
C ASP A 874 -18.25 32.36 18.48
N GLY A 875 -18.33 31.50 17.44
CA GLY A 875 -19.58 30.89 16.95
C GLY A 875 -20.23 31.64 15.81
N GLN A 876 -19.55 32.64 15.18
CA GLN A 876 -20.05 33.36 13.99
C GLN A 876 -19.00 33.34 12.87
N LEU A 877 -19.49 33.32 11.63
CA LEU A 877 -18.67 33.43 10.43
C LEU A 877 -18.65 34.90 9.92
N ALA A 878 -17.61 35.27 9.19
CA ALA A 878 -17.55 36.57 8.53
C ALA A 878 -18.80 36.85 7.67
N SER A 879 -19.33 35.81 6.96
CA SER A 879 -20.59 35.95 6.20
C SER A 879 -21.83 36.11 7.06
N GLU A 880 -21.80 35.73 8.33
CA GLU A 880 -22.89 35.86 9.30
C GLU A 880 -22.87 37.18 10.05
N GLY A 881 -21.84 37.99 9.81
CA GLY A 881 -21.75 39.37 10.31
C GLY A 881 -20.62 39.58 11.34
N ASP A 882 -19.70 38.63 11.48
CA ASP A 882 -18.46 38.88 12.17
C ASP A 882 -17.58 39.81 11.32
N CYS A 883 -17.22 40.96 11.84
CA CYS A 883 -16.40 41.96 11.14
C CYS A 883 -14.90 41.88 11.49
N ASN A 884 -14.51 40.94 12.37
CA ASN A 884 -13.11 40.65 12.68
C ASN A 884 -12.95 39.22 13.19
N ASP A 885 -13.10 38.25 12.30
CA ASP A 885 -12.95 36.81 12.48
C ASP A 885 -11.56 36.35 13.04
N ASN A 886 -10.84 37.25 13.69
CA ASN A 886 -9.58 36.97 14.39
C ASN A 886 -9.61 37.47 15.87
N ASP A 887 -10.75 37.97 16.36
CA ASP A 887 -10.91 38.42 17.72
C ASP A 887 -12.28 38.07 18.28
N ALA A 888 -12.37 36.98 18.98
CA ALA A 888 -13.60 36.43 19.59
C ALA A 888 -14.41 37.40 20.46
N THR A 889 -13.99 38.62 20.56
CA THR A 889 -14.74 39.68 21.23
C THR A 889 -15.47 40.60 20.26
N ILE A 890 -15.30 40.43 18.94
CA ILE A 890 -15.79 41.28 17.87
C ILE A 890 -16.64 40.45 16.92
N TYR A 891 -17.95 40.45 17.10
CA TYR A 891 -18.92 39.71 16.26
C TYR A 891 -20.29 40.36 16.28
N ALA A 892 -21.18 40.03 15.33
CA ALA A 892 -22.53 40.58 15.26
C ALA A 892 -23.34 40.33 16.53
N GLY A 893 -23.55 41.35 17.31
CA GLY A 893 -24.29 41.33 18.59
C GLY A 893 -23.39 41.10 19.83
N ALA A 894 -22.07 41.16 19.71
CA ALA A 894 -21.19 41.28 20.83
C ALA A 894 -21.49 42.50 21.70
N VAL A 895 -20.83 42.62 22.87
CA VAL A 895 -21.02 43.79 23.73
C VAL A 895 -20.03 44.89 23.30
N ASP A 896 -20.55 45.91 22.61
CA ASP A 896 -19.71 47.00 22.15
C ASP A 896 -19.23 47.87 23.30
N ILE A 897 -17.89 48.09 23.40
CA ILE A 897 -17.22 48.87 24.45
C ILE A 897 -17.09 50.33 23.99
N ALA A 898 -17.90 51.17 24.56
CA ALA A 898 -18.05 52.57 24.11
C ALA A 898 -16.76 53.42 24.13
N ASN A 899 -16.45 54.05 22.99
CA ASN A 899 -15.33 55.00 22.77
C ASN A 899 -13.94 54.39 22.94
N ASP A 900 -13.77 53.12 22.63
CA ASP A 900 -12.43 52.51 22.59
C ASP A 900 -11.83 52.49 21.18
N GLY A 901 -12.62 52.87 20.19
CA GLY A 901 -12.24 52.97 18.78
C GLY A 901 -12.42 51.68 18.02
N ILE A 902 -13.07 50.67 18.62
CA ILE A 902 -13.36 49.36 18.05
C ILE A 902 -14.89 49.21 17.98
N ASP A 903 -15.41 48.61 16.93
CA ASP A 903 -16.81 48.26 16.72
C ASP A 903 -16.94 46.75 17.02
N GLN A 904 -17.21 46.43 18.29
CA GLN A 904 -17.29 45.02 18.68
C GLN A 904 -18.55 44.30 18.24
N ASP A 905 -19.67 45.03 18.04
CA ASP A 905 -20.96 44.46 17.64
C ASP A 905 -21.22 44.50 16.13
N CYS A 906 -20.23 44.94 15.37
CA CYS A 906 -20.21 45.01 13.91
C CYS A 906 -21.40 45.78 13.30
N ASP A 907 -21.94 46.78 14.02
CA ASP A 907 -23.04 47.61 13.51
C ASP A 907 -22.55 48.79 12.65
N GLY A 908 -21.27 48.97 12.50
CA GLY A 908 -20.57 50.03 11.76
C GLY A 908 -20.30 51.28 12.59
N LEU A 909 -20.49 51.25 13.90
CA LEU A 909 -20.32 52.39 14.81
C LEU A 909 -19.74 51.90 16.15
N ASP A 910 -18.58 52.41 16.56
CA ASP A 910 -18.12 52.28 17.96
C ASP A 910 -19.19 52.93 18.87
N ALA A 911 -19.70 52.13 19.83
CA ALA A 911 -20.67 52.64 20.80
C ALA A 911 -20.22 53.91 21.42
N THR A 912 -20.98 54.91 21.38
CA THR A 912 -20.69 56.10 22.17
C THR A 912 -21.35 55.98 23.53
N VAL A 913 -20.70 56.35 24.62
CA VAL A 913 -21.34 56.51 25.90
C VAL A 913 -22.40 57.61 25.76
N GLY A 914 -23.44 57.30 25.05
CA GLY A 914 -24.65 58.14 24.95
C GLY A 914 -25.48 57.89 26.17
N VAL A 915 -25.51 58.86 27.11
CA VAL A 915 -26.56 58.89 28.13
C VAL A 915 -27.86 59.22 27.43
N ALA A 916 -28.68 58.26 27.22
CA ALA A 916 -30.03 58.49 26.63
C ALA A 916 -30.82 59.42 27.57
N GLU A 917 -31.10 60.66 27.17
CA GLU A 917 -32.12 61.49 27.81
C GLU A 917 -33.50 60.98 27.47
N ALA A 918 -33.81 59.85 28.04
CA ALA A 918 -35.11 59.21 27.80
C ALA A 918 -36.03 59.42 29.00
N LEU A 919 -36.75 60.49 28.99
CA LEU A 919 -37.89 60.76 29.87
C LEU A 919 -39.18 60.10 29.35
N THR A 920 -39.14 58.91 28.73
CA THR A 920 -40.39 58.20 28.38
C THR A 920 -41.02 57.64 29.62
N GLY A 921 -41.99 58.34 30.11
CA GLY A 921 -42.80 57.94 31.27
C GLY A 921 -42.30 58.47 32.64
N TRP A 922 -41.14 59.13 32.70
CA TRP A 922 -40.65 59.76 33.91
C TRP A 922 -40.84 61.29 33.87
N SER A 923 -41.06 61.88 35.02
CA SER A 923 -41.06 63.36 35.21
C SER A 923 -40.38 63.74 36.52
N LEU A 924 -39.61 64.83 36.51
CA LEU A 924 -38.86 65.36 37.64
C LEU A 924 -39.29 66.80 37.89
N PHE A 925 -39.76 67.09 39.16
CA PHE A 925 -40.21 68.41 39.49
C PHE A 925 -40.19 68.70 41.03
N PRO A 926 -39.99 69.88 41.50
CA PRO A 926 -39.56 71.03 40.72
C PRO A 926 -38.11 70.96 40.32
N ASN A 927 -37.82 71.32 39.10
CA ASN A 927 -36.39 71.45 38.66
C ASN A 927 -36.27 72.80 37.85
N PRO A 928 -35.64 73.83 38.38
CA PRO A 928 -34.77 73.90 39.55
C PRO A 928 -35.45 73.69 40.90
N THR A 929 -34.67 73.22 41.89
CA THR A 929 -35.13 72.88 43.22
C THR A 929 -34.26 73.46 44.31
N THR A 930 -34.84 73.76 45.46
CA THR A 930 -34.07 74.23 46.68
C THR A 930 -33.74 73.06 47.59
N ASP A 931 -34.69 72.16 47.90
CA ASP A 931 -34.50 71.15 48.93
C ASP A 931 -35.01 69.71 48.54
N VAL A 932 -36.07 69.72 47.74
CA VAL A 932 -36.78 68.47 47.50
C VAL A 932 -37.18 68.33 46.01
N LEU A 933 -36.90 67.18 45.43
CA LEU A 933 -37.36 66.80 44.13
C LEU A 933 -38.43 65.69 44.24
N GLN A 934 -39.34 65.66 43.28
CA GLN A 934 -40.26 64.51 43.08
C GLN A 934 -39.96 63.86 41.71
N LEU A 935 -39.68 62.56 41.74
CA LEU A 935 -39.50 61.76 40.59
C LEU A 935 -40.75 60.91 40.40
N THR A 936 -41.46 61.04 39.27
CA THR A 936 -42.73 60.38 39.00
C THR A 936 -42.68 59.53 37.77
N HIS A 937 -43.20 58.32 37.82
CA HIS A 937 -43.33 57.44 36.67
C HIS A 937 -44.82 57.11 36.37
N VAL A 938 -45.24 57.25 35.13
CA VAL A 938 -46.67 57.17 34.71
C VAL A 938 -47.26 55.77 34.99
N HIS A 939 -46.47 54.69 34.94
CA HIS A 939 -46.91 53.33 35.22
C HIS A 939 -46.52 52.81 36.60
N GLY A 940 -45.93 53.69 37.46
CA GLY A 940 -45.62 53.34 38.82
C GLY A 940 -44.42 52.41 39.02
N ILE A 941 -43.53 52.33 38.08
CA ILE A 941 -42.26 51.56 38.15
C ILE A 941 -41.33 52.26 39.14
N ALA A 942 -40.73 51.49 40.05
CA ALA A 942 -39.76 52.04 41.05
C ALA A 942 -38.36 52.22 40.42
N PRO A 943 -37.69 53.33 40.65
CA PRO A 943 -36.32 53.49 40.19
C PRO A 943 -35.37 52.60 41.01
N GLN A 944 -34.39 51.98 40.34
CA GLN A 944 -33.34 51.17 40.98
C GLN A 944 -32.03 51.91 40.90
N ASP A 945 -31.15 51.76 41.92
CA ASP A 945 -29.78 52.29 41.99
C ASP A 945 -29.67 53.78 41.74
N LEU A 946 -30.53 54.59 42.40
CA LEU A 946 -30.55 56.01 42.31
C LEU A 946 -29.29 56.66 42.88
N ASN A 947 -28.63 57.43 42.03
CA ASN A 947 -27.42 58.19 42.40
C ASN A 947 -27.48 59.62 41.77
N LEU A 948 -26.94 60.60 42.47
CA LEU A 948 -26.66 61.92 41.87
C LEU A 948 -25.16 61.99 41.52
N ILE A 949 -24.86 62.48 40.35
CA ILE A 949 -23.47 62.67 39.90
C ILE A 949 -23.22 64.19 39.80
N SER A 950 -22.24 64.70 40.53
CA SER A 950 -21.83 66.08 40.43
C SER A 950 -20.97 66.28 39.16
N LEU A 951 -20.83 67.56 38.76
CA LEU A 951 -20.05 67.96 37.57
C LEU A 951 -18.58 67.54 37.62
N ASP A 952 -18.05 67.26 38.80
CA ASP A 952 -16.66 66.72 38.99
C ASP A 952 -16.62 65.20 39.03
N GLY A 953 -17.71 64.51 38.62
CA GLY A 953 -17.78 63.05 38.47
C GLY A 953 -18.00 62.26 39.77
N ARG A 954 -18.27 62.90 40.90
CA ARG A 954 -18.51 62.19 42.17
C ARG A 954 -19.94 61.67 42.25
N SER A 955 -20.07 60.38 42.53
CA SER A 955 -21.35 59.74 42.79
C SER A 955 -21.81 60.03 44.23
N ILE A 956 -23.03 60.55 44.39
CA ILE A 956 -23.66 60.89 45.67
C ILE A 956 -24.91 60.00 45.79
N PRO A 957 -24.91 59.00 46.66
CA PRO A 957 -26.06 58.14 46.82
C PRO A 957 -27.27 58.92 47.40
N ILE A 958 -28.44 58.73 46.81
CA ILE A 958 -29.67 59.39 47.27
C ILE A 958 -30.74 58.32 47.57
N GLN A 959 -31.41 58.51 48.66
CA GLN A 959 -32.46 57.56 49.09
C GLN A 959 -33.84 58.15 48.76
N PRO A 960 -34.60 57.47 47.89
CA PRO A 960 -35.97 57.90 47.57
C PRO A 960 -36.96 57.52 48.71
N SER A 961 -37.81 58.40 49.06
CA SER A 961 -38.97 58.13 49.90
C SER A 961 -40.25 58.11 49.07
N LYS A 962 -41.00 57.00 49.07
CA LYS A 962 -42.23 56.84 48.31
C LYS A 962 -43.34 57.72 48.95
N VAL A 963 -43.87 58.72 48.25
CA VAL A 963 -44.90 59.61 48.74
C VAL A 963 -46.31 59.31 48.14
N ALA A 964 -46.37 58.75 46.96
CA ALA A 964 -47.58 58.28 46.32
C ALA A 964 -47.34 57.10 45.31
N ARG A 965 -48.40 56.52 44.74
CA ARG A 965 -48.20 55.50 43.69
C ARG A 965 -47.49 56.12 42.47
N GLY A 966 -46.24 55.59 42.19
CA GLY A 966 -45.42 56.07 41.07
C GLY A 966 -44.71 57.38 41.35
N THR A 967 -44.69 57.90 42.57
CA THR A 967 -44.00 59.14 42.94
C THR A 967 -43.10 58.92 44.14
N TRP A 968 -41.82 59.34 43.95
CA TRP A 968 -40.76 59.29 44.95
C TRP A 968 -40.22 60.68 45.24
N GLN A 969 -40.00 61.00 46.49
CA GLN A 969 -39.42 62.23 46.95
C GLN A 969 -37.92 62.01 47.23
N LEU A 970 -37.10 62.91 46.70
CA LEU A 970 -35.65 62.90 46.85
C LEU A 970 -35.21 64.18 47.60
N SER A 971 -34.55 64.06 48.75
CA SER A 971 -34.03 65.24 49.46
C SER A 971 -32.64 65.63 48.91
N VAL A 972 -32.54 66.85 48.46
CA VAL A 972 -31.28 67.48 47.94
C VAL A 972 -30.86 68.67 48.79
N ALA A 973 -31.49 68.83 49.94
CA ALA A 973 -31.22 69.94 50.87
C ALA A 973 -29.71 70.02 51.33
N HIS A 974 -29.02 68.86 51.38
CA HIS A 974 -27.63 68.77 51.80
C HIS A 974 -26.66 69.09 50.70
N LEU A 975 -27.10 69.30 49.46
CA LEU A 975 -26.24 69.60 48.35
C LEU A 975 -25.96 71.10 48.21
N ALA A 976 -24.79 71.46 47.75
CA ALA A 976 -24.44 72.82 47.37
C ALA A 976 -25.26 73.25 46.12
N PRO A 977 -25.56 74.53 45.94
CA PRO A 977 -26.15 75.07 44.71
C PRO A 977 -25.27 74.67 43.51
N GLY A 978 -25.87 74.13 42.47
CA GLY A 978 -25.11 73.62 41.29
C GLY A 978 -25.98 72.71 40.38
N ILE A 979 -25.35 72.29 39.33
CA ILE A 979 -25.94 71.28 38.41
C ILE A 979 -25.44 69.90 38.77
N TYR A 980 -26.38 68.94 38.85
CA TYR A 980 -26.14 67.56 39.14
C TYR A 980 -26.84 66.73 38.09
N ARG A 981 -26.51 65.45 37.94
CA ARG A 981 -27.19 64.45 37.09
C ARG A 981 -27.77 63.36 37.97
N LEU A 982 -29.12 63.20 37.94
CA LEU A 982 -29.76 62.11 38.60
C LEU A 982 -29.76 60.90 37.67
N CYS A 983 -29.21 59.80 38.13
CA CYS A 983 -29.10 58.56 37.39
C CYS A 983 -29.84 57.42 38.12
N TRP A 984 -30.51 56.53 37.38
CA TRP A 984 -31.12 55.27 37.90
C TRP A 984 -31.20 54.22 36.85
N ILE A 985 -31.33 52.97 37.26
CA ILE A 985 -31.48 51.82 36.35
C ILE A 985 -32.92 51.45 36.22
N GLN A 986 -33.39 51.24 34.99
CA GLN A 986 -34.67 50.63 34.63
C GLN A 986 -34.50 49.65 33.49
N ASP A 987 -34.96 48.39 33.69
CA ASP A 987 -34.91 47.35 32.71
C ASP A 987 -33.48 47.10 32.13
N GLY A 988 -32.44 47.23 32.98
CA GLY A 988 -31.00 47.06 32.63
C GLY A 988 -30.36 48.28 31.99
N MET A 989 -31.10 49.30 31.64
CA MET A 989 -30.62 50.58 31.08
C MET A 989 -30.40 51.64 32.13
N MET A 990 -29.34 52.43 32.07
CA MET A 990 -29.10 53.57 32.90
C MET A 990 -29.81 54.79 32.31
N LEU A 991 -30.78 55.34 33.05
CA LEU A 991 -31.48 56.57 32.72
C LEU A 991 -30.92 57.72 33.50
N SER A 992 -30.91 58.92 32.94
CA SER A 992 -30.46 60.11 33.66
C SER A 992 -31.18 61.38 33.27
N THR A 993 -31.20 62.35 34.17
CA THR A 993 -31.78 63.65 33.92
C THR A 993 -31.01 64.74 34.69
N PRO A 994 -30.85 65.96 34.16
CA PRO A 994 -30.20 67.06 34.91
C PRO A 994 -31.05 67.54 36.07
N VAL A 995 -30.41 67.91 37.18
CA VAL A 995 -30.96 68.48 38.40
C VAL A 995 -30.31 69.82 38.68
N HIS A 996 -31.09 70.89 38.73
CA HIS A 996 -30.58 72.19 39.07
C HIS A 996 -30.92 72.55 40.54
N LYS A 997 -29.93 72.47 41.41
CA LYS A 997 -30.02 72.87 42.78
C LYS A 997 -29.76 74.43 42.90
N ILE A 998 -30.71 75.15 43.37
CA ILE A 998 -30.57 76.57 43.60
C ILE A 998 -30.41 76.93 45.11
N ALA A 999 -29.83 78.12 45.43
CA ALA A 999 -29.76 78.53 46.78
C ALA A 999 -31.17 78.84 47.29
N HIS A 1000 -31.36 78.69 48.60
CA HIS A 1000 -32.55 79.17 49.31
C HIS A 1000 -32.70 80.67 49.16
#